data_c29a6e73868b47c4c73dcb044b84e937
#
_entry.id   c29a6e73868b47c4c73dcb044b84e937
#
_cell.length_a   1.000
_cell.length_b   1.000
_cell.length_c   1.000
_cell.angle_alpha   90.00
_cell.angle_beta   90.00
_cell.angle_gamma   90.00
#
_symmetry.space_group_name_H-M   'P 1'
#
loop_
_entity.id
_entity.type
_entity.pdbx_description
1 polymer ?
#
loop_
_entity_poly.entity_id
_entity_poly.type
_entity_poly.pdbx_seq_one_letter_code
_entity_poly.pdbx_strand_id
1 'polypeptide(L)'
;MGSTGKLSCKWTTYLGLLAAFSCMIQPAVMVKENDFKKCHQSGFCKRNREYADNADALGPNWATPYNVAPESAKFADGQLQAVIVKTINDAKDTVNLPITVSFHESGTARVSIDEEKRQKGEIELRHNSIVKKERYNEAEKHVIVGGLNLDKEAKVAYQDKEQITIQYGPDAKFEAVIKFSPFGVDFKRDGSSHIKFNDQGLFNMEHWRPKVDKPAEEKKEGEEAVTTDVKTEDESTWWDETFGGNTDSKPRGPESVALDITFHGYDHVYGIPEHTGPLSLKQTRGGEGNHNEPYRLYNSDVFEYVLDSPMTLYGAIPLMQAHRKDSTVGVFWLNGAETWIDITKGETKANPQALGAGPKTDTRTHWISESGILDVFVFLGPTPKDISRTYGELTGTTAMPQEFAIGYHQCRWNYISDDDVKDVDRKFDKFKIPYDVIWLDIEYTDGKKYFTWDPDMFKNPIDMGKALDEHGRKLVVIIDPHIKNEGGYNINKEMNDKGLTVKNKDGNTFEGWCWPGSSNWVDCFNPKALEWWSQLYNYDKFPGTMENTFIWNDMNEPSVFNGPEVTMPKDNIHYGNWEHRDVHNINGMTFHNATFEALITRKKGELRRPFVLTRSFYAGSQRLGAMWTGDNQASWDHLAASVPMILNQGISGFPFAGADVGGFFGNPEPDLMARWYQAGAFYPFFRGHAHIDARRREPYMLPEPFRSILTSALRLRYTLMPSWYTAFFHANRDGSPIVRPMFWTHPDVEAGFAIDDQVFVGSTGLLHKPVVEKDQEVVSIFIPDDEVYYDYFNYEKLDTKKGEYITKSVAIDQVAVLMRGGHIFPRRDRPRRSTQLMRFDDYTLVISVGKNGDAEGELYVDDGDSFEFEKGQYIYRKFKLSGSTLTSVDAEGRDAKSVKPGNWLKAMKEVYVDKIVIVGAPAGWNVKEVNVESEGKTWSVPVQYHAAEEGRAAYAFVGRVAARIGADWSINLS
;
A
#
# COMPACT_ATOMS: atom_id res chain seq x y z
N MET A 1 72.20 -19.25 49.98
CA MET A 1 71.99 -17.81 49.85
C MET A 1 71.25 -17.63 48.48
N GLY A 2 70.07 -17.58 48.30
CA GLY A 2 69.02 -16.80 48.85
C GLY A 2 68.59 -15.74 47.83
N SER A 3 67.63 -15.95 47.05
CA SER A 3 66.56 -14.92 46.84
C SER A 3 65.44 -15.44 45.97
N THR A 4 64.30 -15.60 46.60
CA THR A 4 62.97 -15.79 46.04
C THR A 4 62.52 -14.51 45.39
N GLY A 5 62.30 -14.52 44.08
CA GLY A 5 61.71 -13.44 43.30
C GLY A 5 60.27 -13.77 42.84
N LYS A 6 59.34 -13.00 43.28
CA LYS A 6 57.88 -13.10 43.08
C LYS A 6 57.48 -13.11 41.60
N LEU A 7 56.80 -14.17 41.18
CA LEU A 7 55.95 -14.23 39.99
C LEU A 7 54.48 -14.18 40.47
N SER A 8 53.96 -12.98 40.60
CA SER A 8 52.48 -12.79 40.68
C SER A 8 52.16 -11.39 40.11
N CYS A 9 51.25 -11.36 39.21
CA CYS A 9 50.61 -10.16 38.63
C CYS A 9 50.79 -10.02 37.10
N LYS A 10 50.33 -11.00 36.31
CA LYS A 10 50.03 -10.79 34.87
C LYS A 10 48.79 -11.54 34.40
N TRP A 11 48.07 -12.27 35.25
CA TRP A 11 46.87 -13.00 34.84
C TRP A 11 45.55 -12.27 35.13
N THR A 12 45.56 -11.25 35.98
CA THR A 12 44.37 -10.44 36.35
C THR A 12 44.02 -9.38 35.30
N THR A 13 45.02 -8.99 34.46
CA THR A 13 44.81 -7.97 33.40
C THR A 13 44.17 -8.57 32.13
N TYR A 14 44.42 -9.87 31.88
CA TYR A 14 43.79 -10.57 30.70
C TYR A 14 42.33 -11.00 30.96
N LEU A 15 41.95 -11.32 32.18
CA LEU A 15 40.57 -11.60 32.52
C LEU A 15 39.70 -10.32 32.57
N GLY A 16 40.31 -9.18 32.88
CA GLY A 16 39.62 -7.87 32.83
C GLY A 16 39.34 -7.40 31.39
N LEU A 17 40.25 -7.71 30.43
CA LEU A 17 40.09 -7.39 29.02
C LEU A 17 39.11 -8.32 28.31
N LEU A 18 39.02 -9.60 28.69
CA LEU A 18 38.03 -10.56 28.18
C LEU A 18 36.63 -10.28 28.74
N ALA A 19 36.52 -9.81 29.99
CA ALA A 19 35.23 -9.35 30.54
C ALA A 19 34.79 -8.00 29.96
N ALA A 20 35.71 -7.10 29.60
CA ALA A 20 35.39 -5.83 28.92
C ALA A 20 35.05 -6.05 27.45
N PHE A 21 35.60 -7.07 26.77
CA PHE A 21 35.19 -7.43 25.39
C PHE A 21 33.88 -8.22 25.33
N SER A 22 33.51 -8.92 26.43
CA SER A 22 32.20 -9.60 26.53
C SER A 22 31.03 -8.64 26.85
N CYS A 23 31.32 -7.40 27.24
CA CYS A 23 30.29 -6.35 27.48
C CYS A 23 30.12 -5.39 26.30
N MET A 24 30.80 -5.62 25.17
CA MET A 24 30.61 -4.83 23.93
C MET A 24 30.00 -5.63 22.78
N ILE A 25 29.30 -6.73 23.07
CA ILE A 25 28.22 -7.19 22.20
C ILE A 25 27.03 -6.33 22.66
N GLN A 26 26.88 -5.16 22.06
CA GLN A 26 25.56 -4.51 22.10
C GLN A 26 24.56 -5.54 21.60
N PRO A 27 23.51 -5.85 22.39
CA PRO A 27 22.38 -6.58 21.82
C PRO A 27 21.93 -5.80 20.58
N ALA A 28 21.64 -6.51 19.50
CA ALA A 28 20.93 -5.92 18.36
C ALA A 28 19.82 -5.04 18.94
N VAL A 29 19.80 -3.77 18.55
CA VAL A 29 18.78 -2.84 19.03
C VAL A 29 17.48 -3.33 18.41
N MET A 30 16.74 -4.14 19.14
CA MET A 30 15.36 -4.52 18.77
C MET A 30 14.50 -3.27 18.88
N VAL A 31 13.48 -3.18 18.02
CA VAL A 31 12.47 -2.13 18.12
C VAL A 31 12.09 -1.90 19.57
N LYS A 32 12.07 -0.65 19.98
CA LYS A 32 11.64 -0.29 21.33
C LYS A 32 10.10 -0.29 21.37
N GLU A 33 9.48 -1.47 21.36
CA GLU A 33 8.02 -1.59 21.42
C GLU A 33 7.39 -0.76 22.54
N ASN A 34 8.13 -0.50 23.60
CA ASN A 34 7.68 0.32 24.72
C ASN A 34 7.57 1.82 24.39
N ASP A 35 8.13 2.27 23.26
CA ASP A 35 7.97 3.65 22.78
C ASP A 35 6.59 3.85 22.14
N PHE A 36 5.84 2.77 21.88
CA PHE A 36 4.53 2.78 21.25
C PHE A 36 3.45 2.24 22.18
N LYS A 37 2.28 2.89 22.18
CA LYS A 37 1.14 2.48 23.02
C LYS A 37 0.59 1.13 22.58
N LYS A 38 0.18 0.34 23.59
CA LYS A 38 -0.76 -0.76 23.43
C LYS A 38 -2.19 -0.27 23.73
N CYS A 39 -3.22 -1.02 23.33
CA CYS A 39 -4.60 -0.61 23.48
C CYS A 39 -4.97 -0.21 24.93
N HIS A 40 -4.49 -0.98 25.92
CA HIS A 40 -4.73 -0.66 27.34
C HIS A 40 -4.07 0.64 27.84
N GLN A 41 -3.10 1.19 27.08
CA GLN A 41 -2.41 2.46 27.33
C GLN A 41 -3.03 3.63 26.56
N SER A 42 -3.95 3.34 25.63
CA SER A 42 -4.72 4.33 24.86
C SER A 42 -6.12 4.41 25.43
N GLY A 43 -6.47 5.53 26.08
CA GLY A 43 -7.71 5.65 26.85
C GLY A 43 -8.97 5.33 26.06
N PHE A 44 -9.08 5.79 24.82
CA PHE A 44 -10.23 5.53 23.96
C PHE A 44 -10.32 4.05 23.52
N CYS A 45 -9.18 3.42 23.19
CA CYS A 45 -9.15 2.00 22.84
C CYS A 45 -9.55 1.15 24.04
N LYS A 46 -8.95 1.41 25.21
CA LYS A 46 -9.27 0.73 26.47
C LYS A 46 -10.78 0.78 26.78
N ARG A 47 -11.38 1.98 26.77
CA ARG A 47 -12.82 2.15 27.08
C ARG A 47 -13.71 1.39 26.10
N ASN A 48 -13.41 1.42 24.80
CA ASN A 48 -14.23 0.72 23.82
C ASN A 48 -14.03 -0.81 23.86
N ARG A 49 -12.83 -1.32 24.19
CA ARG A 49 -12.63 -2.75 24.44
C ARG A 49 -13.36 -3.21 25.71
N GLU A 50 -13.32 -2.43 26.79
CA GLU A 50 -14.10 -2.72 28.02
C GLU A 50 -15.62 -2.70 27.75
N TYR A 51 -16.08 -1.80 26.87
CA TYR A 51 -17.49 -1.78 26.41
C TYR A 51 -17.86 -3.08 25.69
N ALA A 52 -16.99 -3.57 24.79
CA ALA A 52 -17.17 -4.84 24.11
C ALA A 52 -17.12 -6.05 25.08
N ASP A 53 -16.17 -6.06 26.01
CA ASP A 53 -16.04 -7.11 27.03
C ASP A 53 -17.28 -7.17 27.93
N ASN A 54 -17.86 -6.02 28.27
CA ASN A 54 -19.12 -5.96 29.02
C ASN A 54 -20.30 -6.49 28.20
N ALA A 55 -20.35 -6.20 26.89
CA ALA A 55 -21.38 -6.73 26.01
C ALA A 55 -21.30 -8.27 25.92
N ASP A 56 -20.10 -8.81 25.78
CA ASP A 56 -19.86 -10.26 25.76
C ASP A 56 -20.23 -10.91 27.07
N ALA A 57 -19.87 -10.31 28.21
CA ALA A 57 -20.18 -10.82 29.54
C ALA A 57 -21.71 -10.86 29.84
N LEU A 58 -22.45 -9.86 29.36
CA LEU A 58 -23.91 -9.80 29.51
C LEU A 58 -24.64 -10.66 28.48
N GLY A 59 -24.00 -10.95 27.33
CA GLY A 59 -24.58 -11.78 26.29
C GLY A 59 -25.98 -11.35 25.86
N PRO A 60 -27.02 -12.22 25.97
CA PRO A 60 -28.38 -11.87 25.57
C PRO A 60 -29.04 -10.75 26.41
N ASN A 61 -28.46 -10.40 27.55
CA ASN A 61 -28.94 -9.31 28.40
C ASN A 61 -28.29 -7.96 28.06
N TRP A 62 -27.37 -7.94 27.11
CA TRP A 62 -26.80 -6.70 26.62
C TRP A 62 -27.83 -5.84 25.91
N ALA A 63 -27.93 -4.57 26.29
CA ALA A 63 -28.82 -3.59 25.68
C ALA A 63 -28.01 -2.36 25.27
N THR A 64 -27.87 -2.12 23.97
CA THR A 64 -27.23 -0.91 23.44
C THR A 64 -28.10 0.33 23.67
N PRO A 65 -27.51 1.48 24.04
CA PRO A 65 -28.28 2.70 24.27
C PRO A 65 -28.69 3.44 22.98
N TYR A 66 -28.46 2.88 21.79
CA TYR A 66 -28.65 3.55 20.51
C TYR A 66 -29.86 3.01 19.75
N ASN A 67 -30.82 3.90 19.45
CA ASN A 67 -32.02 3.58 18.68
C ASN A 67 -32.29 4.68 17.65
N VAL A 68 -32.75 4.33 16.45
CA VAL A 68 -33.23 5.30 15.47
C VAL A 68 -34.60 5.78 15.85
N ALA A 69 -34.86 7.09 15.82
CA ALA A 69 -36.20 7.66 15.93
C ALA A 69 -36.98 7.39 14.63
N PRO A 70 -37.99 6.49 14.60
CA PRO A 70 -38.60 6.04 13.35
C PRO A 70 -39.24 7.19 12.52
N GLU A 71 -39.81 8.19 13.19
CA GLU A 71 -40.41 9.37 12.57
C GLU A 71 -39.42 10.31 11.89
N SER A 72 -38.13 10.21 12.24
CA SER A 72 -37.04 10.98 11.62
C SER A 72 -36.58 10.41 10.29
N ALA A 73 -36.87 9.13 10.02
CA ALA A 73 -36.40 8.43 8.82
C ALA A 73 -37.09 8.94 7.56
N LYS A 74 -36.30 9.55 6.66
CA LYS A 74 -36.75 10.10 5.40
C LYS A 74 -35.83 9.68 4.29
N PHE A 75 -36.38 9.05 3.25
CA PHE A 75 -35.64 8.67 2.06
C PHE A 75 -36.03 9.57 0.89
N ALA A 76 -35.04 10.19 0.25
CA ALA A 76 -35.20 10.98 -0.97
C ALA A 76 -33.87 11.00 -1.76
N ASP A 77 -33.97 11.03 -3.08
CA ASP A 77 -32.87 11.27 -4.00
C ASP A 77 -31.63 10.37 -3.73
N GLY A 78 -31.83 9.07 -3.45
CA GLY A 78 -30.76 8.12 -3.18
C GLY A 78 -30.13 8.24 -1.79
N GLN A 79 -30.75 8.97 -0.86
CA GLN A 79 -30.27 9.12 0.51
C GLN A 79 -31.37 8.86 1.54
N LEU A 80 -31.03 8.12 2.58
CA LEU A 80 -31.80 8.01 3.81
C LEU A 80 -31.18 8.92 4.86
N GLN A 81 -31.97 9.83 5.41
CA GLN A 81 -31.62 10.63 6.58
C GLN A 81 -32.47 10.23 7.77
N ALA A 82 -31.84 10.08 8.93
CA ALA A 82 -32.53 9.76 10.17
C ALA A 82 -31.76 10.31 11.37
N VAL A 83 -32.28 10.11 12.58
CA VAL A 83 -31.62 10.49 13.83
C VAL A 83 -31.51 9.25 14.72
N ILE A 84 -30.28 8.92 15.11
CA ILE A 84 -30.02 7.96 16.17
C ILE A 84 -30.08 8.71 17.50
N VAL A 85 -30.89 8.22 18.42
CA VAL A 85 -31.00 8.75 19.77
C VAL A 85 -30.17 7.89 20.71
N LYS A 86 -29.13 8.48 21.30
CA LYS A 86 -28.35 7.88 22.37
C LYS A 86 -29.00 8.20 23.72
N THR A 87 -29.36 7.18 24.48
CA THR A 87 -29.92 7.32 25.85
C THR A 87 -28.78 7.38 26.88
N ILE A 88 -28.84 8.35 27.80
CA ILE A 88 -27.87 8.55 28.87
C ILE A 88 -28.61 8.57 30.24
N ASN A 89 -27.91 8.29 31.31
CA ASN A 89 -28.40 8.47 32.68
C ASN A 89 -29.78 7.85 32.96
N ASP A 90 -29.92 6.53 32.74
CA ASP A 90 -31.19 5.79 32.96
C ASP A 90 -32.39 6.43 32.21
N ALA A 91 -32.21 6.83 30.97
CA ALA A 91 -33.19 7.41 30.08
C ALA A 91 -33.69 8.82 30.47
N LYS A 92 -32.96 9.56 31.31
CA LYS A 92 -33.33 10.94 31.66
C LYS A 92 -32.83 11.97 30.63
N ASP A 93 -31.70 11.67 30.01
CA ASP A 93 -31.08 12.56 29.04
C ASP A 93 -30.84 11.79 27.72
N THR A 94 -30.81 12.52 26.60
CA THR A 94 -30.58 11.96 25.28
C THR A 94 -29.65 12.85 24.46
N VAL A 95 -28.90 12.23 23.52
CA VAL A 95 -28.08 12.89 22.50
C VAL A 95 -28.54 12.43 21.13
N ASN A 96 -28.76 13.40 20.24
CA ASN A 96 -29.12 13.12 18.87
C ASN A 96 -27.88 13.01 17.99
N LEU A 97 -27.81 11.94 17.21
CA LEU A 97 -26.74 11.67 16.25
C LEU A 97 -27.38 11.54 14.86
N PRO A 98 -27.30 12.57 14.03
CA PRO A 98 -27.75 12.50 12.64
C PRO A 98 -27.01 11.40 11.87
N ILE A 99 -27.76 10.52 11.22
CA ILE A 99 -27.24 9.51 10.30
C ILE A 99 -27.69 9.81 8.89
N THR A 100 -26.77 9.68 7.93
CA THR A 100 -27.07 9.69 6.50
C THR A 100 -26.57 8.38 5.89
N VAL A 101 -27.43 7.66 5.18
CA VAL A 101 -27.04 6.51 4.36
C VAL A 101 -27.25 6.89 2.91
N SER A 102 -26.14 7.01 2.16
CA SER A 102 -26.15 7.37 0.74
C SER A 102 -25.93 6.13 -0.11
N PHE A 103 -26.67 6.02 -1.19
CA PHE A 103 -26.59 4.93 -2.16
C PHE A 103 -26.13 5.50 -3.49
N HIS A 104 -25.08 4.88 -4.06
CA HIS A 104 -24.41 5.38 -5.27
C HIS A 104 -24.68 4.48 -6.48
N GLU A 105 -24.67 5.07 -7.68
CA GLU A 105 -24.88 4.36 -8.96
C GLU A 105 -23.92 3.19 -9.16
N SER A 106 -22.70 3.26 -8.59
CA SER A 106 -21.71 2.18 -8.60
C SER A 106 -22.12 0.94 -7.78
N GLY A 107 -23.18 1.05 -6.97
CA GLY A 107 -23.56 0.04 -5.97
C GLY A 107 -22.86 0.19 -4.62
N THR A 108 -22.07 1.24 -4.44
CA THR A 108 -21.48 1.60 -3.16
C THR A 108 -22.53 2.20 -2.23
N ALA A 109 -22.58 1.77 -0.97
CA ALA A 109 -23.31 2.48 0.07
C ALA A 109 -22.33 3.22 1.00
N ARG A 110 -22.76 4.38 1.53
CA ARG A 110 -21.99 5.14 2.52
C ARG A 110 -22.86 5.42 3.73
N VAL A 111 -22.35 5.11 4.91
CA VAL A 111 -22.98 5.41 6.20
C VAL A 111 -22.16 6.48 6.90
N SER A 112 -22.76 7.64 7.16
CA SER A 112 -22.14 8.75 7.88
C SER A 112 -22.95 9.11 9.11
N ILE A 113 -22.30 9.20 10.28
CA ILE A 113 -22.93 9.58 11.56
C ILE A 113 -22.07 10.66 12.20
N ASP A 114 -22.71 11.78 12.58
CA ASP A 114 -22.08 12.93 13.24
C ASP A 114 -22.91 13.33 14.48
N GLU A 115 -22.39 14.25 15.26
CA GLU A 115 -23.17 14.91 16.30
C GLU A 115 -24.06 16.00 15.70
N GLU A 116 -25.22 16.23 16.32
CA GLU A 116 -26.09 17.34 15.94
C GLU A 116 -25.34 18.68 16.07
N LYS A 117 -25.34 19.46 14.99
CA LYS A 117 -24.68 20.79 14.98
C LYS A 117 -25.38 21.70 16.00
N ARG A 118 -24.64 22.14 17.00
CA ARG A 118 -25.16 23.00 18.05
C ARG A 118 -25.45 24.41 17.55
N GLN A 119 -26.51 25.01 18.05
CA GLN A 119 -26.87 26.36 17.68
C GLN A 119 -25.82 27.37 18.18
N LYS A 120 -25.54 28.39 17.35
CA LYS A 120 -24.63 29.48 17.66
C LYS A 120 -25.13 30.15 18.97
N GLY A 121 -24.43 30.02 20.08
CA GLY A 121 -24.73 30.62 21.38
C GLY A 121 -24.68 29.68 22.60
N GLU A 122 -24.76 28.38 22.43
CA GLU A 122 -24.79 27.43 23.56
C GLU A 122 -23.42 27.06 24.12
N ILE A 123 -22.33 27.47 23.48
CA ILE A 123 -20.97 27.19 23.92
C ILE A 123 -20.11 28.46 23.87
N GLU A 124 -20.20 29.32 24.84
CA GLU A 124 -19.06 30.16 25.23
C GLU A 124 -18.09 29.28 26.03
N LEU A 125 -17.27 28.49 25.30
CA LEU A 125 -16.14 27.85 25.92
C LEU A 125 -15.07 28.88 26.16
N ARG A 126 -14.50 28.78 27.37
CA ARG A 126 -13.39 29.52 27.95
C ARG A 126 -12.43 30.10 26.95
N HIS A 127 -11.98 31.32 27.23
CA HIS A 127 -11.00 32.10 26.55
C HIS A 127 -9.93 31.29 25.81
N ASN A 128 -9.73 31.62 24.53
CA ASN A 128 -8.61 31.19 23.68
C ASN A 128 -8.54 29.75 23.16
N SER A 129 -9.61 29.04 22.96
CA SER A 129 -9.53 27.78 22.22
C SER A 129 -9.28 28.05 20.73
N ILE A 130 -8.06 27.74 20.26
CA ILE A 130 -7.69 27.71 18.84
C ILE A 130 -8.31 26.52 18.10
N VAL A 131 -8.83 25.56 18.80
CA VAL A 131 -9.38 24.30 18.29
C VAL A 131 -10.82 24.48 17.81
N LYS A 132 -11.17 23.83 16.70
CA LYS A 132 -12.58 23.79 16.24
C LYS A 132 -13.46 23.05 17.24
N LYS A 133 -14.72 23.47 17.31
CA LYS A 133 -15.72 22.91 18.23
C LYS A 133 -16.49 21.73 17.63
N GLU A 134 -16.38 21.50 16.33
CA GLU A 134 -17.02 20.39 15.58
C GLU A 134 -16.07 19.21 15.43
N ARG A 135 -16.60 18.02 15.21
CA ARG A 135 -15.81 16.84 14.85
C ARG A 135 -15.18 17.00 13.49
N TYR A 136 -14.00 16.39 13.28
CA TYR A 136 -13.33 16.39 11.98
C TYR A 136 -14.18 15.63 10.96
N ASN A 137 -14.55 16.33 9.90
CA ASN A 137 -15.40 15.81 8.82
C ASN A 137 -14.88 16.19 7.42
N GLU A 138 -13.59 16.52 7.31
CA GLU A 138 -12.97 16.99 6.06
C GLU A 138 -12.08 15.94 5.37
N ALA A 139 -12.00 14.70 5.87
CA ALA A 139 -11.18 13.64 5.28
C ALA A 139 -11.52 13.37 3.80
N GLU A 140 -12.80 13.47 3.44
CA GLU A 140 -13.28 13.33 2.06
C GLU A 140 -12.53 14.24 1.07
N LYS A 141 -12.22 15.48 1.46
CA LYS A 141 -11.55 16.47 0.59
C LYS A 141 -10.17 16.02 0.11
N HIS A 142 -9.50 15.17 0.87
CA HIS A 142 -8.15 14.67 0.55
C HIS A 142 -8.18 13.34 -0.18
N VAL A 143 -9.16 12.50 0.15
CA VAL A 143 -9.18 11.08 -0.21
C VAL A 143 -10.06 10.78 -1.41
N ILE A 144 -11.26 11.37 -1.46
CA ILE A 144 -12.27 11.02 -2.46
C ILE A 144 -12.12 11.88 -3.71
N VAL A 145 -12.11 11.21 -4.87
CA VAL A 145 -11.98 11.87 -6.18
C VAL A 145 -13.18 11.66 -7.09
N GLY A 146 -14.05 10.70 -6.78
CA GLY A 146 -15.20 10.37 -7.60
C GLY A 146 -16.10 9.34 -6.96
N GLY A 147 -16.97 8.72 -7.76
CA GLY A 147 -17.82 7.60 -7.31
C GLY A 147 -19.01 7.99 -6.44
N LEU A 148 -19.25 9.28 -6.20
CA LEU A 148 -20.30 9.79 -5.30
C LEU A 148 -21.62 10.14 -5.99
N ASN A 149 -21.84 9.74 -7.24
CA ASN A 149 -23.12 9.95 -7.91
C ASN A 149 -24.22 9.15 -7.22
N LEU A 150 -25.24 9.84 -6.71
CA LEU A 150 -26.35 9.20 -6.03
C LEU A 150 -27.20 8.38 -7.00
N ASP A 151 -27.60 7.19 -6.59
CA ASP A 151 -28.50 6.31 -7.31
C ASP A 151 -29.93 6.85 -7.22
N LYS A 152 -30.40 7.48 -8.29
CA LYS A 152 -31.74 8.03 -8.40
C LYS A 152 -32.82 6.97 -8.57
N GLU A 153 -32.43 5.74 -8.93
CA GLU A 153 -33.35 4.60 -9.07
C GLU A 153 -33.51 3.84 -7.73
N ALA A 154 -32.70 4.19 -6.73
CA ALA A 154 -32.84 3.61 -5.40
C ALA A 154 -34.21 3.96 -4.80
N LYS A 155 -34.81 2.98 -4.12
CA LYS A 155 -36.20 3.09 -3.62
C LYS A 155 -36.41 2.37 -2.31
N VAL A 156 -37.43 2.82 -1.56
CA VAL A 156 -37.94 2.09 -0.41
C VAL A 156 -38.62 0.81 -0.89
N ALA A 157 -38.07 -0.33 -0.56
CA ALA A 157 -38.67 -1.65 -0.86
C ALA A 157 -39.65 -2.09 0.26
N TYR A 158 -39.37 -1.73 1.52
CA TYR A 158 -40.18 -2.04 2.67
C TYR A 158 -39.95 -1.01 3.78
N GLN A 159 -40.99 -0.68 4.53
CA GLN A 159 -40.89 0.14 5.75
C GLN A 159 -42.01 -0.19 6.73
N ASP A 160 -41.66 -0.32 7.99
CA ASP A 160 -42.57 -0.42 9.12
C ASP A 160 -42.04 0.37 10.33
N LYS A 161 -42.56 0.09 11.54
CA LYS A 161 -42.08 0.72 12.79
C LYS A 161 -40.77 0.17 13.31
N GLU A 162 -40.23 -0.92 12.75
CA GLU A 162 -39.05 -1.61 13.22
C GLU A 162 -37.85 -1.41 12.29
N GLN A 163 -38.09 -1.19 10.98
CA GLN A 163 -37.01 -1.06 9.99
C GLN A 163 -37.49 -0.34 8.71
N ILE A 164 -36.51 0.09 7.92
CA ILE A 164 -36.68 0.50 6.53
C ILE A 164 -35.69 -0.27 5.65
N THR A 165 -36.15 -0.76 4.51
CA THR A 165 -35.30 -1.44 3.50
C THR A 165 -35.23 -0.60 2.24
N ILE A 166 -34.00 -0.29 1.81
CA ILE A 166 -33.72 0.43 0.58
C ILE A 166 -33.11 -0.56 -0.42
N GLN A 167 -33.67 -0.62 -1.62
CA GLN A 167 -33.12 -1.35 -2.76
C GLN A 167 -32.35 -0.39 -3.66
N TYR A 168 -31.14 -0.75 -4.09
CA TYR A 168 -30.24 0.15 -4.82
C TYR A 168 -29.22 -0.60 -5.70
N GLY A 169 -28.43 0.20 -6.43
CA GLY A 169 -27.29 -0.25 -7.23
C GLY A 169 -27.69 -0.92 -8.54
N PRO A 170 -26.73 -1.39 -9.34
CA PRO A 170 -26.97 -1.97 -10.66
C PRO A 170 -27.97 -3.12 -10.60
N ASP A 171 -28.97 -3.08 -11.51
CA ASP A 171 -30.06 -4.05 -11.58
C ASP A 171 -30.86 -4.22 -10.26
N ALA A 172 -30.76 -3.26 -9.34
CA ALA A 172 -31.43 -3.27 -8.02
C ALA A 172 -31.15 -4.57 -7.20
N LYS A 173 -29.91 -5.07 -7.29
CA LYS A 173 -29.50 -6.34 -6.63
C LYS A 173 -29.09 -6.16 -5.17
N PHE A 174 -28.86 -4.92 -4.74
CA PHE A 174 -28.41 -4.61 -3.39
C PHE A 174 -29.58 -4.11 -2.54
N GLU A 175 -29.52 -4.46 -1.27
CA GLU A 175 -30.47 -4.00 -0.27
C GLU A 175 -29.73 -3.54 0.99
N ALA A 176 -30.18 -2.45 1.60
CA ALA A 176 -29.77 -2.03 2.94
C ALA A 176 -31.01 -2.07 3.84
N VAL A 177 -30.97 -2.89 4.89
CA VAL A 177 -32.02 -2.99 5.91
C VAL A 177 -31.56 -2.23 7.13
N ILE A 178 -32.14 -1.06 7.38
CA ILE A 178 -31.83 -0.23 8.54
C ILE A 178 -32.84 -0.54 9.63
N LYS A 179 -32.36 -1.16 10.72
CA LYS A 179 -33.15 -1.47 11.91
C LYS A 179 -33.18 -0.28 12.85
N PHE A 180 -34.34 -0.04 13.46
CA PHE A 180 -34.55 1.12 14.33
C PHE A 180 -34.22 0.85 15.80
N SER A 181 -34.55 -0.33 16.33
CA SER A 181 -34.31 -0.64 17.73
C SER A 181 -33.98 -2.12 17.93
N PRO A 182 -32.73 -2.44 18.36
CA PRO A 182 -31.58 -1.52 18.38
C PRO A 182 -31.17 -1.07 16.98
N PHE A 183 -30.46 0.08 16.90
CA PHE A 183 -29.88 0.54 15.64
C PHE A 183 -28.96 -0.52 15.03
N GLY A 184 -29.08 -0.76 13.74
CA GLY A 184 -28.21 -1.65 12.99
C GLY A 184 -28.49 -1.57 11.49
N VAL A 185 -27.53 -1.98 10.66
CA VAL A 185 -27.71 -2.03 9.20
C VAL A 185 -27.26 -3.39 8.65
N ASP A 186 -28.09 -4.02 7.84
CA ASP A 186 -27.77 -5.28 7.14
C ASP A 186 -27.70 -5.03 5.64
N PHE A 187 -26.50 -5.16 5.06
CA PHE A 187 -26.27 -5.01 3.64
C PHE A 187 -26.32 -6.38 2.94
N LYS A 188 -27.21 -6.46 1.95
CA LYS A 188 -27.53 -7.70 1.23
C LYS A 188 -27.24 -7.56 -0.26
N ARG A 189 -26.89 -8.68 -0.86
CA ARG A 189 -26.84 -8.86 -2.32
C ARG A 189 -27.64 -10.08 -2.69
N ASP A 190 -28.53 -9.94 -3.70
CA ASP A 190 -29.44 -11.01 -4.14
C ASP A 190 -30.22 -11.65 -2.96
N GLY A 191 -30.69 -10.85 -2.02
CA GLY A 191 -31.42 -11.27 -0.82
C GLY A 191 -30.57 -11.91 0.30
N SER A 192 -29.27 -12.16 0.06
CA SER A 192 -28.36 -12.76 1.04
C SER A 192 -27.60 -11.70 1.83
N SER A 193 -27.53 -11.81 3.15
CA SER A 193 -26.76 -10.93 4.02
C SER A 193 -25.24 -11.16 3.82
N HIS A 194 -24.48 -10.08 3.77
CA HIS A 194 -23.03 -10.10 3.60
C HIS A 194 -22.30 -9.28 4.65
N ILE A 195 -22.76 -8.05 4.92
CA ILE A 195 -22.14 -7.13 5.88
C ILE A 195 -23.21 -6.61 6.82
N LYS A 196 -22.93 -6.66 8.13
CA LYS A 196 -23.82 -6.10 9.14
C LYS A 196 -23.09 -5.10 10.01
N PHE A 197 -23.71 -3.95 10.24
CA PHE A 197 -23.23 -2.93 11.16
C PHE A 197 -24.00 -3.03 12.48
N ASN A 198 -23.29 -2.92 13.57
CA ASN A 198 -23.83 -2.97 14.93
C ASN A 198 -24.60 -4.28 15.24
N ASP A 199 -24.16 -5.39 14.67
CA ASP A 199 -24.77 -6.74 14.86
C ASP A 199 -24.56 -7.25 16.29
N GLN A 200 -23.49 -6.80 16.96
CA GLN A 200 -23.16 -7.12 18.35
C GLN A 200 -23.58 -6.01 19.34
N GLY A 201 -24.08 -4.88 18.84
CA GLY A 201 -24.47 -3.74 19.65
C GLY A 201 -23.29 -2.96 20.23
N LEU A 202 -22.15 -2.93 19.52
CA LEU A 202 -20.92 -2.25 19.95
C LEU A 202 -20.75 -0.85 19.34
N PHE A 203 -21.74 -0.34 18.57
CA PHE A 203 -21.71 1.05 18.16
C PHE A 203 -21.59 1.94 19.40
N ASN A 204 -20.54 2.75 19.43
CA ASN A 204 -20.29 3.70 20.52
C ASN A 204 -19.74 5.01 19.95
N MET A 205 -20.37 6.13 20.32
CA MET A 205 -19.93 7.47 19.93
C MET A 205 -19.85 8.31 21.20
N GLU A 206 -18.63 8.63 21.64
CA GLU A 206 -18.43 9.52 22.79
C GLU A 206 -18.85 10.93 22.36
N HIS A 207 -19.91 11.43 22.97
CA HIS A 207 -20.48 12.73 22.66
C HIS A 207 -19.78 13.83 23.46
N TRP A 208 -19.80 15.04 22.94
CA TRP A 208 -19.23 16.19 23.64
C TRP A 208 -19.90 16.42 25.00
N ARG A 209 -19.08 16.75 25.98
CA ARG A 209 -19.49 17.12 27.36
C ARG A 209 -18.59 18.24 27.88
N PRO A 210 -19.09 19.20 28.69
CA PRO A 210 -18.24 20.21 29.31
C PRO A 210 -17.32 19.56 30.34
N LYS A 211 -16.08 20.04 30.44
CA LYS A 211 -15.19 19.71 31.58
C LYS A 211 -15.77 20.34 32.85
N VAL A 212 -16.16 19.51 33.79
CA VAL A 212 -16.61 19.96 35.10
C VAL A 212 -15.43 19.91 36.05
N ASP A 213 -15.02 21.07 36.58
CA ASP A 213 -14.00 21.10 37.62
C ASP A 213 -14.61 20.52 38.92
N LYS A 214 -14.25 19.27 39.21
CA LYS A 214 -14.64 18.68 40.51
C LYS A 214 -13.97 19.52 41.60
N PRO A 215 -14.71 19.98 42.65
CA PRO A 215 -14.09 20.62 43.81
C PRO A 215 -13.05 19.64 44.39
N ALA A 216 -11.87 20.17 44.75
CA ALA A 216 -10.89 19.34 45.44
C ALA A 216 -11.57 18.65 46.65
N GLU A 217 -11.64 17.34 46.60
CA GLU A 217 -12.16 16.57 47.75
C GLU A 217 -11.23 16.86 48.95
N GLU A 218 -11.72 17.60 49.92
CA GLU A 218 -11.09 17.66 51.24
C GLU A 218 -11.13 16.23 51.78
N LYS A 219 -9.99 15.55 51.82
CA LYS A 219 -9.86 14.24 52.45
C LYS A 219 -10.20 14.41 53.95
N LYS A 220 -11.42 14.11 54.32
CA LYS A 220 -11.79 13.86 55.68
C LYS A 220 -11.22 12.49 56.08
N GLU A 221 -10.21 12.49 56.91
CA GLU A 221 -9.75 11.28 57.57
C GLU A 221 -10.89 10.72 58.42
N GLY A 222 -11.38 9.49 58.11
CA GLY A 222 -12.17 8.69 58.98
C GLY A 222 -13.54 8.19 58.56
N GLU A 223 -13.94 8.23 57.31
CA GLU A 223 -15.18 7.54 56.88
C GLU A 223 -14.84 6.32 56.01
N GLU A 224 -15.25 5.13 56.47
CA GLU A 224 -15.23 3.91 55.65
C GLU A 224 -16.13 4.11 54.43
N ALA A 225 -15.56 3.92 53.24
CA ALA A 225 -16.28 4.02 51.98
C ALA A 225 -17.37 2.95 51.91
N VAL A 226 -18.63 3.37 51.93
CA VAL A 226 -19.75 2.54 51.53
C VAL A 226 -19.63 2.37 50.02
N THR A 227 -19.15 1.24 49.57
CA THR A 227 -19.10 0.86 48.14
C THR A 227 -20.52 0.67 47.65
N THR A 228 -21.09 1.69 47.04
CA THR A 228 -22.20 1.50 46.09
C THR A 228 -21.62 1.01 44.80
N ASP A 229 -22.03 -0.18 44.35
CA ASP A 229 -21.59 -0.85 43.10
C ASP A 229 -22.06 -0.15 41.78
N VAL A 230 -22.03 1.14 41.73
CA VAL A 230 -22.14 1.88 40.47
C VAL A 230 -20.71 2.09 39.95
N LYS A 231 -20.27 1.28 38.99
CA LYS A 231 -19.03 1.52 38.26
C LYS A 231 -19.10 2.92 37.62
N THR A 232 -18.47 3.90 38.26
CA THR A 232 -18.26 5.21 37.63
C THR A 232 -17.31 5.01 36.46
N GLU A 233 -17.64 5.58 35.29
CA GLU A 233 -16.76 5.60 34.13
C GLU A 233 -15.35 6.14 34.52
N ASP A 234 -14.30 5.52 34.04
CA ASP A 234 -12.91 5.98 34.25
C ASP A 234 -12.66 7.27 33.46
N GLU A 235 -12.81 8.41 34.11
CA GLU A 235 -12.61 9.74 33.53
C GLU A 235 -11.13 10.15 33.45
N SER A 236 -10.20 9.31 33.94
CA SER A 236 -8.80 9.70 34.10
C SER A 236 -8.09 10.10 32.81
N THR A 237 -8.57 9.60 31.65
CA THR A 237 -8.00 9.90 30.32
C THR A 237 -8.91 10.76 29.44
N TRP A 238 -9.96 11.35 29.99
CA TRP A 238 -10.91 12.11 29.18
C TRP A 238 -10.34 13.46 28.70
N TRP A 239 -9.55 14.14 29.54
CA TRP A 239 -9.10 15.52 29.30
C TRP A 239 -7.59 15.63 29.08
N ASP A 240 -6.85 14.72 29.68
CA ASP A 240 -5.41 14.63 29.59
C ASP A 240 -4.98 13.16 29.61
N GLU A 241 -3.97 12.80 28.83
CA GLU A 241 -3.41 11.46 28.79
C GLU A 241 -1.88 11.53 28.74
N THR A 242 -1.21 10.80 29.62
CA THR A 242 0.24 10.82 29.72
C THR A 242 0.84 9.49 29.26
N PHE A 243 1.81 9.55 28.37
CA PHE A 243 2.58 8.40 27.90
C PHE A 243 4.03 8.81 27.57
N GLY A 244 5.01 7.98 27.97
CA GLY A 244 6.43 8.23 27.68
C GLY A 244 6.95 9.59 28.18
N GLY A 245 6.37 10.14 29.24
CA GLY A 245 6.73 11.46 29.76
C GLY A 245 6.08 12.65 29.04
N ASN A 246 5.29 12.41 28.01
CA ASN A 246 4.52 13.42 27.28
C ASN A 246 3.07 13.42 27.75
N THR A 247 2.47 14.62 27.87
CA THR A 247 1.05 14.77 28.20
C THR A 247 0.30 15.33 27.00
N ASP A 248 -0.65 14.55 26.48
CA ASP A 248 -1.60 14.92 25.46
C ASP A 248 -2.79 15.62 26.09
N SER A 249 -3.07 16.86 25.70
CA SER A 249 -4.24 17.59 26.16
C SER A 249 -5.41 17.40 25.20
N LYS A 250 -6.63 17.16 25.76
CA LYS A 250 -7.86 16.93 25.00
C LYS A 250 -8.87 18.04 25.35
N PRO A 251 -8.77 19.20 24.71
CA PRO A 251 -9.60 20.37 25.08
C PRO A 251 -11.09 20.14 24.77
N ARG A 252 -11.42 19.22 23.86
CA ARG A 252 -12.80 18.82 23.53
C ARG A 252 -13.31 17.64 24.37
N GLY A 253 -12.43 17.00 25.12
CA GLY A 253 -12.72 15.79 25.88
C GLY A 253 -12.70 14.52 25.00
N PRO A 254 -13.30 13.42 25.47
CA PRO A 254 -13.34 12.17 24.72
C PRO A 254 -14.27 12.28 23.51
N GLU A 255 -13.79 11.87 22.33
CA GLU A 255 -14.49 11.99 21.06
C GLU A 255 -14.43 10.71 20.21
N SER A 256 -14.15 9.56 20.81
CA SER A 256 -14.02 8.32 20.05
C SER A 256 -15.32 7.92 19.35
N VAL A 257 -15.13 7.25 18.22
CA VAL A 257 -16.19 6.58 17.46
C VAL A 257 -15.84 5.13 17.25
N ALA A 258 -16.79 4.24 17.52
CA ALA A 258 -16.58 2.81 17.34
C ALA A 258 -17.82 2.14 16.73
N LEU A 259 -17.57 1.09 15.94
CA LEU A 259 -18.62 0.30 15.31
C LEU A 259 -18.14 -1.14 15.13
N ASP A 260 -18.99 -2.10 15.45
CA ASP A 260 -18.77 -3.47 15.04
C ASP A 260 -19.32 -3.72 13.63
N ILE A 261 -18.51 -4.42 12.83
CA ILE A 261 -18.83 -4.82 11.47
C ILE A 261 -18.66 -6.34 11.35
N THR A 262 -19.74 -7.04 11.02
CA THR A 262 -19.73 -8.49 10.82
C THR A 262 -19.75 -8.82 9.34
N PHE A 263 -18.75 -9.57 8.89
CA PHE A 263 -18.70 -10.20 7.57
C PHE A 263 -19.36 -11.58 7.67
N HIS A 264 -20.62 -11.65 7.28
CA HIS A 264 -21.47 -12.81 7.50
C HIS A 264 -21.14 -13.98 6.58
N GLY A 265 -20.64 -15.08 7.15
CA GLY A 265 -20.22 -16.27 6.41
C GLY A 265 -18.87 -16.14 5.72
N TYR A 266 -18.01 -15.22 6.14
CA TYR A 266 -16.64 -15.05 5.63
C TYR A 266 -15.63 -15.40 6.71
N ASP A 267 -14.68 -16.27 6.40
CA ASP A 267 -13.59 -16.67 7.29
C ASP A 267 -12.29 -15.89 7.01
N HIS A 268 -12.06 -15.50 5.76
CA HIS A 268 -10.87 -14.77 5.37
C HIS A 268 -11.16 -13.27 5.20
N VAL A 269 -10.38 -12.46 5.91
CA VAL A 269 -10.34 -10.99 5.77
C VAL A 269 -8.93 -10.53 5.48
N TYR A 270 -8.79 -9.48 4.68
CA TYR A 270 -7.53 -8.94 4.17
C TYR A 270 -7.57 -7.42 4.19
N GLY A 271 -6.41 -6.79 4.04
CA GLY A 271 -6.33 -5.32 3.92
C GLY A 271 -5.78 -4.66 5.17
N ILE A 272 -6.27 -3.46 5.45
CA ILE A 272 -5.82 -2.60 6.55
C ILE A 272 -4.28 -2.51 6.69
N PRO A 273 -3.49 -2.29 5.58
CA PRO A 273 -2.08 -2.07 5.75
C PRO A 273 -1.81 -0.76 6.55
N GLU A 274 -0.63 -0.62 7.23
CA GLU A 274 0.52 -1.42 6.99
C GLU A 274 0.88 -2.24 8.25
N HIS A 275 1.03 -3.53 8.10
CA HIS A 275 1.39 -4.46 9.18
C HIS A 275 2.29 -5.58 8.65
N THR A 276 3.04 -6.20 9.55
CA THR A 276 3.86 -7.37 9.27
C THR A 276 3.12 -8.63 9.69
N GLY A 277 2.44 -9.29 8.81
CA GLY A 277 1.72 -10.51 9.15
C GLY A 277 1.25 -11.24 7.89
N PRO A 278 0.55 -12.33 8.04
CA PRO A 278 -0.01 -13.05 6.91
C PRO A 278 -1.06 -12.19 6.19
N LEU A 279 -1.22 -12.45 4.90
CA LEU A 279 -2.19 -11.74 4.07
C LEU A 279 -3.63 -11.92 4.58
N SER A 280 -4.00 -13.14 4.98
CA SER A 280 -5.25 -13.41 5.69
C SER A 280 -5.10 -13.05 7.16
N LEU A 281 -5.76 -11.98 7.61
CA LEU A 281 -5.57 -11.37 8.91
C LEU A 281 -5.95 -12.32 10.07
N LYS A 282 -5.14 -12.27 11.14
CA LYS A 282 -5.33 -13.06 12.36
C LYS A 282 -6.37 -12.43 13.27
N GLN A 283 -6.92 -13.25 14.17
CA GLN A 283 -7.73 -12.77 15.29
C GLN A 283 -6.87 -12.01 16.32
N THR A 284 -7.50 -11.19 17.15
CA THR A 284 -6.83 -10.21 18.03
C THR A 284 -7.22 -10.30 19.51
N ARG A 285 -7.99 -11.31 19.88
CA ARG A 285 -8.42 -11.55 21.27
C ARG A 285 -7.71 -12.76 21.91
N GLY A 286 -6.50 -13.05 21.44
CA GLY A 286 -5.67 -14.14 21.96
C GLY A 286 -5.98 -15.50 21.36
N GLY A 287 -5.35 -16.53 21.93
CA GLY A 287 -5.40 -17.89 21.40
C GLY A 287 -4.16 -18.27 20.61
N GLU A 288 -3.95 -19.56 20.42
CA GLU A 288 -2.78 -20.09 19.71
C GLU A 288 -2.72 -19.54 18.25
N GLY A 289 -1.58 -18.99 17.87
CA GLY A 289 -1.36 -18.43 16.55
C GLY A 289 -2.04 -17.07 16.28
N ASN A 290 -2.72 -16.47 17.23
CA ASN A 290 -3.42 -15.20 17.14
C ASN A 290 -2.74 -14.08 17.94
N HIS A 291 -3.13 -12.83 17.66
CA HIS A 291 -2.66 -11.66 18.41
C HIS A 291 -3.48 -11.44 19.69
N ASN A 292 -2.88 -10.72 20.67
CA ASN A 292 -3.57 -10.27 21.89
C ASN A 292 -3.97 -8.79 21.81
N GLU A 293 -3.35 -8.04 20.87
CA GLU A 293 -3.62 -6.63 20.61
C GLU A 293 -4.41 -6.48 19.32
N PRO A 294 -5.30 -5.49 19.22
CA PRO A 294 -5.96 -5.16 17.95
C PRO A 294 -4.96 -4.62 16.95
N TYR A 295 -5.28 -4.72 15.66
CA TYR A 295 -4.53 -4.01 14.62
C TYR A 295 -4.62 -2.51 14.82
N ARG A 296 -3.50 -1.81 14.71
CA ARG A 296 -3.42 -0.36 14.92
C ARG A 296 -3.09 0.35 13.61
N LEU A 297 -3.84 1.39 13.28
CA LEU A 297 -3.56 2.33 12.20
C LEU A 297 -3.22 3.70 12.81
N TYR A 298 -1.94 3.98 12.90
CA TYR A 298 -1.38 5.23 13.41
C TYR A 298 0.02 5.42 12.86
N ASN A 299 0.13 6.03 11.68
CA ASN A 299 1.38 6.13 10.91
C ASN A 299 2.54 6.52 11.80
N SER A 300 3.54 5.64 11.93
CA SER A 300 4.62 5.78 12.90
C SER A 300 5.96 5.37 12.32
N ASP A 301 7.02 6.06 12.73
CA ASP A 301 8.40 5.69 12.43
C ASP A 301 8.82 4.54 13.35
N VAL A 302 8.63 3.31 12.88
CA VAL A 302 8.93 2.08 13.62
C VAL A 302 10.27 1.52 13.17
N PHE A 303 11.32 2.01 13.78
CA PHE A 303 12.68 1.61 13.51
C PHE A 303 12.92 0.13 13.87
N GLU A 304 13.44 -0.68 12.91
CA GLU A 304 13.64 -2.13 13.10
C GLU A 304 12.35 -2.89 13.48
N TYR A 305 11.28 -2.74 12.70
CA TYR A 305 9.96 -3.27 13.05
C TYR A 305 9.93 -4.81 13.25
N VAL A 306 9.06 -5.23 14.18
CA VAL A 306 8.81 -6.64 14.51
C VAL A 306 7.92 -7.30 13.47
N LEU A 307 8.23 -8.56 13.14
CA LEU A 307 7.42 -9.37 12.24
C LEU A 307 6.24 -10.05 12.97
N ASP A 308 5.23 -10.41 12.19
CA ASP A 308 4.00 -11.06 12.67
C ASP A 308 3.35 -10.28 13.82
N SER A 309 3.17 -8.98 13.63
CA SER A 309 2.67 -8.05 14.63
C SER A 309 1.46 -7.24 14.12
N PRO A 310 0.43 -7.00 14.96
CA PRO A 310 -0.67 -6.11 14.64
C PRO A 310 -0.31 -4.63 14.88
N MET A 311 0.93 -4.36 15.29
CA MET A 311 1.46 -3.03 15.52
C MET A 311 1.43 -2.21 14.25
N THR A 312 1.15 -0.92 14.36
CA THR A 312 1.19 0.03 13.25
C THR A 312 2.58 0.12 12.62
N LEU A 313 2.64 0.42 11.32
CA LEU A 313 3.84 0.83 10.61
C LEU A 313 3.67 2.25 10.03
N TYR A 314 4.32 2.52 8.91
CA TYR A 314 4.52 3.88 8.37
C TYR A 314 3.29 4.46 7.68
N GLY A 315 2.38 3.62 7.18
CA GLY A 315 1.21 4.03 6.43
C GLY A 315 -0.08 3.36 6.89
N ALA A 316 -1.22 3.91 6.46
CA ALA A 316 -2.54 3.41 6.80
C ALA A 316 -3.50 3.46 5.61
N ILE A 317 -4.11 2.34 5.26
CA ILE A 317 -5.25 2.28 4.35
C ILE A 317 -6.37 1.50 5.04
N PRO A 318 -7.37 2.16 5.61
CA PRO A 318 -8.44 1.51 6.37
C PRO A 318 -9.50 0.87 5.46
N LEU A 319 -9.05 0.05 4.50
CA LEU A 319 -9.85 -0.81 3.62
C LEU A 319 -9.71 -2.25 4.08
N MET A 320 -10.79 -2.92 4.43
CA MET A 320 -10.84 -4.35 4.70
C MET A 320 -11.72 -5.05 3.68
N GLN A 321 -11.21 -6.13 3.11
CA GLN A 321 -11.95 -7.02 2.22
C GLN A 321 -12.18 -8.36 2.88
N ALA A 322 -13.35 -8.93 2.69
CA ALA A 322 -13.67 -10.29 3.11
C ALA A 322 -13.95 -11.15 1.88
N HIS A 323 -13.39 -12.36 1.87
CA HIS A 323 -13.54 -13.28 0.75
C HIS A 323 -13.97 -14.66 1.20
N ARG A 324 -14.88 -15.24 0.43
CA ARG A 324 -15.27 -16.64 0.44
C ARG A 324 -15.48 -17.09 -0.99
N LYS A 325 -15.61 -18.37 -1.22
CA LYS A 325 -15.85 -18.91 -2.55
C LYS A 325 -16.96 -18.12 -3.27
N ASP A 326 -16.62 -17.64 -4.46
CA ASP A 326 -17.50 -16.90 -5.38
C ASP A 326 -18.06 -15.56 -4.80
N SER A 327 -17.48 -15.04 -3.73
CA SER A 327 -17.97 -13.78 -3.16
C SER A 327 -16.88 -12.99 -2.44
N THR A 328 -16.72 -11.75 -2.84
CA THR A 328 -15.89 -10.75 -2.15
C THR A 328 -16.73 -9.54 -1.78
N VAL A 329 -16.52 -9.01 -0.60
CA VAL A 329 -17.12 -7.76 -0.12
C VAL A 329 -16.06 -6.92 0.59
N GLY A 330 -16.32 -5.65 0.86
CA GLY A 330 -15.37 -4.81 1.56
C GLY A 330 -16.00 -3.64 2.27
N VAL A 331 -15.25 -3.07 3.21
CA VAL A 331 -15.57 -1.81 3.88
C VAL A 331 -14.36 -0.89 3.86
N PHE A 332 -14.60 0.40 3.65
CA PHE A 332 -13.60 1.43 3.74
C PHE A 332 -14.01 2.43 4.83
N TRP A 333 -13.19 2.52 5.87
CA TRP A 333 -13.40 3.37 7.05
C TRP A 333 -12.67 4.70 6.85
N LEU A 334 -13.39 5.73 6.40
CA LEU A 334 -12.80 7.04 6.11
C LEU A 334 -12.65 7.88 7.38
N ASN A 335 -11.52 7.72 8.07
CA ASN A 335 -11.20 8.48 9.28
C ASN A 335 -9.68 8.69 9.39
N GLY A 336 -9.24 9.93 9.58
CA GLY A 336 -7.82 10.32 9.64
C GLY A 336 -7.15 10.15 11.00
N ALA A 337 -7.93 9.84 12.04
CA ALA A 337 -7.43 9.68 13.40
C ALA A 337 -6.83 8.27 13.64
N GLU A 338 -6.10 8.13 14.76
CA GLU A 338 -5.67 6.82 15.24
C GLU A 338 -6.87 5.85 15.31
N THR A 339 -6.71 4.67 14.73
CA THR A 339 -7.77 3.66 14.65
C THR A 339 -7.25 2.30 15.08
N TRP A 340 -8.02 1.62 15.94
CA TRP A 340 -7.78 0.24 16.38
C TRP A 340 -8.87 -0.68 15.86
N ILE A 341 -8.48 -1.91 15.46
CA ILE A 341 -9.39 -2.86 14.84
C ILE A 341 -9.23 -4.23 15.49
N ASP A 342 -10.20 -4.64 16.30
CA ASP A 342 -10.29 -6.02 16.79
C ASP A 342 -10.89 -6.93 15.72
N ILE A 343 -10.40 -8.17 15.64
CA ILE A 343 -10.93 -9.23 14.77
C ILE A 343 -11.20 -10.48 15.59
N THR A 344 -12.42 -10.99 15.52
CA THR A 344 -12.80 -12.27 16.10
C THR A 344 -13.54 -13.13 15.07
N LYS A 345 -13.39 -14.43 15.17
CA LYS A 345 -14.09 -15.40 14.32
C LYS A 345 -14.97 -16.31 15.19
N GLY A 346 -16.14 -16.65 14.71
CA GLY A 346 -17.07 -17.51 15.44
C GLY A 346 -18.04 -18.20 14.48
N GLU A 347 -18.68 -19.26 14.97
CA GLU A 347 -19.71 -19.92 14.19
C GLU A 347 -20.86 -18.97 13.89
N THR A 348 -21.31 -18.98 12.63
CA THR A 348 -22.56 -18.31 12.25
C THR A 348 -23.69 -18.91 13.05
N LYS A 349 -24.43 -18.12 13.80
CA LYS A 349 -25.68 -18.55 14.41
C LYS A 349 -26.66 -18.86 13.28
N ALA A 350 -26.62 -20.08 12.78
CA ALA A 350 -27.41 -20.53 11.65
C ALA A 350 -28.89 -20.58 12.04
N ASN A 351 -29.74 -20.07 11.15
CA ASN A 351 -31.16 -20.42 11.16
C ASN A 351 -31.25 -21.94 10.84
N PRO A 352 -31.78 -22.81 11.73
CA PRO A 352 -31.79 -24.26 11.52
C PRO A 352 -32.57 -24.73 10.28
N GLN A 353 -33.23 -23.84 9.57
CA GLN A 353 -34.08 -24.15 8.41
C GLN A 353 -33.41 -23.94 7.04
N ALA A 354 -32.15 -23.49 6.99
CA ALA A 354 -31.40 -23.42 5.74
C ALA A 354 -30.74 -24.76 5.43
N LEU A 355 -31.43 -25.60 4.70
CA LEU A 355 -30.95 -26.90 4.22
C LEU A 355 -29.68 -26.71 3.36
N GLY A 356 -28.56 -27.31 3.79
CA GLY A 356 -27.45 -27.64 2.91
C GLY A 356 -26.11 -26.95 3.11
N ALA A 357 -25.89 -26.13 4.13
CA ALA A 357 -24.57 -25.56 4.41
C ALA A 357 -24.08 -26.02 5.79
N GLY A 358 -22.86 -26.54 5.86
CA GLY A 358 -22.13 -26.74 7.11
C GLY A 358 -21.97 -25.43 7.90
N PRO A 359 -21.42 -25.49 9.13
CA PRO A 359 -21.23 -24.27 9.93
C PRO A 359 -20.40 -23.26 9.16
N LYS A 360 -20.96 -22.06 8.97
CA LYS A 360 -20.24 -20.93 8.36
C LYS A 360 -19.58 -20.14 9.45
N THR A 361 -18.36 -19.68 9.22
CA THR A 361 -17.64 -18.77 10.11
C THR A 361 -18.03 -17.33 9.79
N ASP A 362 -18.42 -16.55 10.81
CA ASP A 362 -18.53 -15.10 10.71
C ASP A 362 -17.22 -14.48 11.18
N THR A 363 -16.67 -13.54 10.43
CA THR A 363 -15.62 -12.64 10.92
C THR A 363 -16.28 -11.37 11.43
N ARG A 364 -16.06 -11.07 12.70
CA ARG A 364 -16.54 -9.89 13.40
C ARG A 364 -15.38 -8.96 13.66
N THR A 365 -15.56 -7.69 13.33
CA THR A 365 -14.53 -6.67 13.55
C THR A 365 -15.09 -5.54 14.37
N HIS A 366 -14.27 -4.97 15.25
CA HIS A 366 -14.64 -3.79 16.05
C HIS A 366 -13.65 -2.67 15.74
N TRP A 367 -14.13 -1.66 15.03
CA TRP A 367 -13.36 -0.50 14.61
C TRP A 367 -13.52 0.62 15.62
N ILE A 368 -12.41 1.21 16.04
CA ILE A 368 -12.36 2.20 17.14
C ILE A 368 -11.42 3.32 16.71
N SER A 369 -11.94 4.51 16.39
CA SER A 369 -11.16 5.72 16.09
C SER A 369 -11.19 6.72 17.22
N GLU A 370 -10.07 7.44 17.45
CA GLU A 370 -9.92 8.40 18.55
C GLU A 370 -10.84 9.62 18.44
N SER A 371 -11.05 10.09 17.21
CA SER A 371 -11.86 11.29 16.94
C SER A 371 -12.50 11.24 15.54
N GLY A 372 -13.07 12.34 15.08
CA GLY A 372 -13.74 12.43 13.80
C GLY A 372 -15.17 11.94 13.82
N ILE A 373 -15.76 11.81 12.63
CA ILE A 373 -17.10 11.25 12.43
C ILE A 373 -17.00 9.78 12.07
N LEU A 374 -18.09 9.04 12.22
CA LEU A 374 -18.22 7.72 11.60
C LEU A 374 -18.54 7.93 10.12
N ASP A 375 -17.69 7.40 9.25
CA ASP A 375 -17.85 7.50 7.80
C ASP A 375 -17.33 6.23 7.13
N VAL A 376 -18.25 5.38 6.68
CA VAL A 376 -17.94 4.03 6.20
C VAL A 376 -18.57 3.79 4.84
N PHE A 377 -17.75 3.40 3.88
CA PHE A 377 -18.19 2.93 2.56
C PHE A 377 -18.27 1.39 2.55
N VAL A 378 -19.31 0.87 1.90
CA VAL A 378 -19.60 -0.55 1.79
C VAL A 378 -19.60 -0.97 0.33
N PHE A 379 -18.84 -2.03 0.03
CA PHE A 379 -18.71 -2.62 -1.30
C PHE A 379 -19.24 -4.05 -1.26
N LEU A 380 -20.19 -4.38 -2.13
CA LEU A 380 -20.80 -5.71 -2.15
C LEU A 380 -20.28 -6.62 -3.26
N GLY A 381 -19.30 -6.23 -4.03
CA GLY A 381 -18.64 -7.05 -5.05
C GLY A 381 -19.53 -7.41 -6.25
N PRO A 382 -19.45 -8.63 -6.76
CA PRO A 382 -19.10 -9.92 -6.11
C PRO A 382 -17.65 -10.38 -6.17
N THR A 383 -16.82 -9.83 -7.03
CA THR A 383 -15.45 -10.34 -7.25
C THR A 383 -14.41 -9.44 -6.60
N PRO A 384 -13.18 -9.93 -6.34
CA PRO A 384 -12.07 -9.07 -5.88
C PRO A 384 -11.80 -7.91 -6.85
N LYS A 385 -11.97 -8.14 -8.15
CA LYS A 385 -11.81 -7.11 -9.19
C LYS A 385 -12.86 -6.01 -9.08
N ASP A 386 -14.13 -6.36 -8.75
CA ASP A 386 -15.18 -5.37 -8.55
C ASP A 386 -14.86 -4.46 -7.36
N ILE A 387 -14.33 -5.04 -6.26
CA ILE A 387 -13.89 -4.24 -5.11
C ILE A 387 -12.76 -3.29 -5.51
N SER A 388 -11.72 -3.79 -6.19
CA SER A 388 -10.59 -2.97 -6.65
C SER A 388 -11.06 -1.82 -7.55
N ARG A 389 -11.97 -2.11 -8.52
CA ARG A 389 -12.52 -1.11 -9.44
C ARG A 389 -13.34 -0.06 -8.70
N THR A 390 -14.28 -0.46 -7.86
CA THR A 390 -15.19 0.46 -7.16
C THR A 390 -14.43 1.32 -6.14
N TYR A 391 -13.44 0.74 -5.44
CA TYR A 391 -12.55 1.48 -4.56
C TYR A 391 -11.66 2.47 -5.33
N GLY A 392 -11.16 2.06 -6.51
CA GLY A 392 -10.40 2.94 -7.40
C GLY A 392 -11.23 4.09 -7.97
N GLU A 393 -12.51 3.87 -8.30
CA GLU A 393 -13.44 4.94 -8.69
C GLU A 393 -13.64 5.96 -7.57
N LEU A 394 -13.60 5.51 -6.32
CA LEU A 394 -13.79 6.35 -5.14
C LEU A 394 -12.53 7.14 -4.77
N THR A 395 -11.38 6.46 -4.64
CA THR A 395 -10.13 7.02 -4.11
C THR A 395 -9.09 7.35 -5.19
N GLY A 396 -9.40 7.07 -6.45
CA GLY A 396 -8.47 7.12 -7.57
C GLY A 396 -7.66 5.83 -7.72
N THR A 397 -7.15 5.62 -8.91
CA THR A 397 -6.31 4.48 -9.27
C THR A 397 -4.82 4.87 -9.24
N THR A 398 -3.95 3.87 -9.36
CA THR A 398 -2.50 4.08 -9.43
C THR A 398 -2.13 5.04 -10.58
N ALA A 399 -1.32 6.06 -10.29
CA ALA A 399 -0.78 6.93 -11.33
C ALA A 399 0.02 6.09 -12.36
N MET A 400 -0.17 6.38 -13.66
CA MET A 400 0.66 5.74 -14.69
C MET A 400 2.10 6.24 -14.55
N PRO A 401 3.09 5.37 -14.19
CA PRO A 401 4.44 5.84 -13.94
C PRO A 401 5.20 6.16 -15.24
N GLN A 402 6.30 6.88 -15.11
CA GLN A 402 7.32 6.84 -16.16
C GLN A 402 7.95 5.44 -16.22
N GLU A 403 8.34 4.98 -17.42
CA GLU A 403 8.85 3.62 -17.62
C GLU A 403 10.11 3.33 -16.76
N PHE A 404 10.98 4.33 -16.53
CA PHE A 404 12.16 4.17 -15.69
C PHE A 404 11.83 3.78 -14.23
N ALA A 405 10.70 4.24 -13.71
CA ALA A 405 10.32 4.04 -12.32
C ALA A 405 10.03 2.57 -11.98
N ILE A 406 9.76 1.75 -12.98
CA ILE A 406 9.59 0.30 -12.83
C ILE A 406 10.86 -0.50 -13.18
N GLY A 407 11.97 0.17 -13.52
CA GLY A 407 13.31 -0.40 -13.64
C GLY A 407 13.93 -0.70 -12.28
N TYR A 408 15.24 -0.86 -12.25
CA TYR A 408 15.98 -1.06 -11.01
C TYR A 408 16.53 0.27 -10.47
N HIS A 409 16.35 0.49 -9.16
CA HIS A 409 16.78 1.65 -8.41
C HIS A 409 17.92 1.27 -7.47
N GLN A 410 19.05 1.96 -7.58
CA GLN A 410 20.20 1.80 -6.70
C GLN A 410 20.26 2.93 -5.68
N CYS A 411 20.19 2.59 -4.42
CA CYS A 411 20.19 3.51 -3.29
C CYS A 411 21.16 3.04 -2.20
N ARG A 412 21.60 3.95 -1.39
CA ARG A 412 22.15 3.74 -0.04
C ARG A 412 22.18 5.06 0.74
N TRP A 413 22.11 5.01 2.01
CA TRP A 413 22.55 6.06 2.92
C TRP A 413 24.04 5.89 3.20
N ASN A 414 24.97 6.67 2.56
CA ASN A 414 24.80 7.54 1.41
C ASN A 414 25.90 7.34 0.38
N TYR A 415 25.70 7.84 -0.82
CA TYR A 415 26.78 8.14 -1.74
C TYR A 415 27.39 9.49 -1.33
N ILE A 416 28.73 9.56 -1.22
CA ILE A 416 29.41 10.64 -0.50
C ILE A 416 29.78 11.86 -1.35
N SER A 417 29.67 11.79 -2.67
CA SER A 417 30.01 12.89 -3.57
C SER A 417 29.44 12.69 -4.98
N ASP A 418 29.47 13.76 -5.79
CA ASP A 418 29.15 13.69 -7.21
C ASP A 418 30.11 12.75 -7.97
N ASP A 419 31.37 12.63 -7.57
CA ASP A 419 32.33 11.69 -8.15
C ASP A 419 32.04 10.24 -7.74
N ASP A 420 31.57 9.99 -6.51
CA ASP A 420 31.15 8.65 -6.07
C ASP A 420 29.93 8.17 -6.90
N VAL A 421 28.94 9.04 -7.13
CA VAL A 421 27.79 8.73 -7.98
C VAL A 421 28.24 8.36 -9.41
N LYS A 422 29.12 9.16 -10.01
CA LYS A 422 29.66 8.88 -11.34
C LYS A 422 30.51 7.61 -11.39
N ASP A 423 31.19 7.24 -10.29
CA ASP A 423 31.94 6.00 -10.20
C ASP A 423 31.02 4.77 -10.13
N VAL A 424 29.92 4.87 -9.35
CA VAL A 424 28.87 3.83 -9.33
C VAL A 424 28.30 3.64 -10.71
N ASP A 425 27.90 4.70 -11.38
CA ASP A 425 27.36 4.68 -12.74
C ASP A 425 28.29 3.97 -13.73
N ARG A 426 29.57 4.34 -13.75
CA ARG A 426 30.60 3.71 -14.58
C ARG A 426 30.79 2.22 -14.26
N LYS A 427 30.68 1.82 -13.00
CA LYS A 427 30.84 0.41 -12.57
C LYS A 427 29.66 -0.45 -13.02
N PHE A 428 28.43 0.05 -12.92
CA PHE A 428 27.27 -0.64 -13.51
C PHE A 428 27.47 -0.91 -15.00
N ASP A 429 27.95 0.08 -15.75
CA ASP A 429 28.26 -0.07 -17.19
C ASP A 429 29.40 -1.05 -17.44
N LYS A 430 30.49 -0.94 -16.66
CA LYS A 430 31.67 -1.84 -16.77
C LYS A 430 31.26 -3.31 -16.61
N PHE A 431 30.38 -3.60 -15.67
CA PHE A 431 29.91 -4.96 -15.40
C PHE A 431 28.65 -5.33 -16.19
N LYS A 432 28.16 -4.44 -17.07
CA LYS A 432 26.97 -4.66 -17.90
C LYS A 432 25.71 -4.99 -17.11
N ILE A 433 25.53 -4.34 -15.97
CA ILE A 433 24.40 -4.47 -15.09
C ILE A 433 23.41 -3.33 -15.42
N PRO A 434 22.14 -3.62 -15.77
CA PRO A 434 21.15 -2.57 -16.04
C PRO A 434 20.69 -1.90 -14.74
N TYR A 435 20.47 -0.58 -14.79
CA TYR A 435 19.76 0.17 -13.75
C TYR A 435 19.25 1.51 -14.32
N ASP A 436 18.21 2.07 -13.72
CA ASP A 436 17.60 3.31 -14.17
C ASP A 436 17.83 4.49 -13.26
N VAL A 437 17.94 4.30 -11.96
CA VAL A 437 17.91 5.38 -10.98
C VAL A 437 18.97 5.20 -9.92
N ILE A 438 19.71 6.27 -9.65
CA ILE A 438 20.57 6.38 -8.46
C ILE A 438 19.97 7.38 -7.49
N TRP A 439 20.12 7.13 -6.19
CA TRP A 439 19.47 7.89 -5.12
C TRP A 439 20.49 8.53 -4.19
N LEU A 440 20.16 9.74 -3.72
CA LEU A 440 20.91 10.44 -2.67
C LEU A 440 20.02 10.57 -1.43
N ASP A 441 20.51 10.04 -0.33
CA ASP A 441 19.97 10.19 1.01
C ASP A 441 20.41 11.52 1.63
N ILE A 442 20.04 11.83 2.86
CA ILE A 442 20.09 13.16 3.50
C ILE A 442 21.48 13.85 3.47
N GLU A 443 22.56 13.10 3.33
CA GLU A 443 23.93 13.63 3.40
C GLU A 443 24.39 14.39 2.15
N TYR A 444 23.57 14.46 1.08
CA TYR A 444 23.90 15.31 -0.08
C TYR A 444 23.71 16.80 0.20
N THR A 445 22.97 17.13 1.28
CA THR A 445 22.58 18.49 1.63
C THR A 445 23.65 19.24 2.43
N ASP A 446 23.69 20.57 2.35
CA ASP A 446 24.51 21.40 3.24
C ASP A 446 23.98 21.36 4.67
N GLY A 447 24.59 20.52 5.50
CA GLY A 447 24.27 20.40 6.92
C GLY A 447 22.81 20.03 7.21
N LYS A 448 22.22 19.15 6.38
CA LYS A 448 20.83 18.68 6.45
C LYS A 448 19.78 19.80 6.24
N LYS A 449 20.13 20.77 5.41
CA LYS A 449 19.21 21.80 4.90
C LYS A 449 18.68 21.36 3.53
N TYR A 450 17.43 20.98 3.45
CA TYR A 450 16.81 20.55 2.17
C TYR A 450 16.83 21.68 1.14
N PHE A 451 16.77 21.32 -0.14
CA PHE A 451 16.93 22.24 -1.29
C PHE A 451 18.32 22.90 -1.39
N THR A 452 19.34 22.29 -0.77
CA THR A 452 20.74 22.70 -0.88
C THR A 452 21.61 21.50 -1.25
N TRP A 453 22.84 21.77 -1.67
CA TRP A 453 23.87 20.77 -1.93
C TRP A 453 25.07 21.05 -1.03
N ASP A 454 25.72 19.99 -0.56
CA ASP A 454 26.99 20.13 0.16
C ASP A 454 28.04 20.73 -0.80
N PRO A 455 28.59 21.93 -0.47
CA PRO A 455 29.46 22.64 -1.40
C PRO A 455 30.85 22.01 -1.59
N ASP A 456 31.23 21.11 -0.68
CA ASP A 456 32.53 20.42 -0.72
C ASP A 456 32.46 19.05 -1.41
N MET A 457 31.34 18.35 -1.23
CA MET A 457 31.18 16.99 -1.73
C MET A 457 30.41 16.93 -3.04
N PHE A 458 29.40 17.78 -3.23
CA PHE A 458 28.57 17.84 -4.43
C PHE A 458 28.75 19.17 -5.17
N LYS A 459 30.00 19.40 -5.63
CA LYS A 459 30.40 20.68 -6.27
C LYS A 459 29.74 20.94 -7.61
N ASN A 460 29.44 19.86 -8.35
CA ASN A 460 28.96 19.93 -9.72
C ASN A 460 27.72 19.03 -9.95
N PRO A 461 26.60 19.25 -9.24
CA PRO A 461 25.43 18.40 -9.34
C PRO A 461 24.81 18.40 -10.76
N ILE A 462 24.92 19.51 -11.50
CA ILE A 462 24.50 19.58 -12.89
C ILE A 462 25.32 18.65 -13.80
N ASP A 463 26.63 18.58 -13.63
CA ASP A 463 27.49 17.70 -14.44
C ASP A 463 27.25 16.23 -14.07
N MET A 464 27.00 15.94 -12.80
CA MET A 464 26.56 14.63 -12.34
C MET A 464 25.22 14.21 -13.00
N GLY A 465 24.24 15.11 -12.97
CA GLY A 465 22.93 14.88 -13.59
C GLY A 465 23.01 14.65 -15.10
N LYS A 466 23.86 15.41 -15.82
CA LYS A 466 24.11 15.22 -17.25
C LYS A 466 24.77 13.87 -17.56
N ALA A 467 25.76 13.46 -16.77
CA ALA A 467 26.42 12.18 -16.94
C ALA A 467 25.43 11.00 -16.81
N LEU A 468 24.49 11.09 -15.88
CA LEU A 468 23.41 10.10 -15.73
C LEU A 468 22.46 10.11 -16.95
N ASP A 469 22.09 11.30 -17.44
CA ASP A 469 21.15 11.47 -18.55
C ASP A 469 21.71 10.97 -19.89
N GLU A 470 23.03 11.01 -20.10
CA GLU A 470 23.71 10.43 -21.27
C GLU A 470 23.38 8.94 -21.46
N HIS A 471 23.10 8.23 -20.37
CA HIS A 471 22.72 6.82 -20.37
C HIS A 471 21.21 6.59 -20.15
N GLY A 472 20.42 7.67 -20.15
CA GLY A 472 18.98 7.64 -19.90
C GLY A 472 18.62 7.38 -18.44
N ARG A 473 19.54 7.63 -17.52
CA ARG A 473 19.37 7.39 -16.07
C ARG A 473 18.86 8.61 -15.33
N LYS A 474 18.28 8.39 -14.16
CA LYS A 474 17.63 9.39 -13.35
C LYS A 474 18.31 9.49 -11.99
N LEU A 475 18.12 10.64 -11.34
CA LEU A 475 18.53 10.91 -9.98
C LEU A 475 17.28 11.07 -9.11
N VAL A 476 17.27 10.48 -7.92
CA VAL A 476 16.29 10.79 -6.88
C VAL A 476 17.03 11.37 -5.69
N VAL A 477 16.49 12.45 -5.11
CA VAL A 477 17.01 13.08 -3.90
C VAL A 477 15.92 13.10 -2.84
N ILE A 478 16.31 12.93 -1.58
CA ILE A 478 15.38 12.96 -0.45
C ILE A 478 15.03 14.39 -0.06
N ILE A 479 13.76 14.65 0.21
CA ILE A 479 13.22 15.89 0.78
C ILE A 479 12.17 15.51 1.81
N ASP A 480 12.42 15.83 3.08
CA ASP A 480 11.55 15.51 4.20
C ASP A 480 10.75 16.73 4.68
N PRO A 481 9.67 16.53 5.48
CA PRO A 481 8.77 17.61 5.88
C PRO A 481 9.34 18.54 6.97
N HIS A 482 10.38 18.13 7.67
CA HIS A 482 11.01 18.89 8.76
C HIS A 482 12.11 19.81 8.21
N ILE A 483 11.94 21.09 8.42
CA ILE A 483 12.86 22.12 7.95
C ILE A 483 13.72 22.61 9.10
N LYS A 484 15.06 22.55 8.93
CA LYS A 484 16.03 22.94 9.94
C LYS A 484 15.74 24.35 10.49
N ASN A 485 15.60 24.47 11.81
CA ASN A 485 15.43 25.75 12.49
C ASN A 485 16.81 26.38 12.81
N GLU A 486 17.39 27.06 11.80
CA GLU A 486 18.71 27.68 11.88
C GLU A 486 18.67 29.12 11.35
N GLY A 487 19.26 30.03 12.09
CA GLY A 487 19.39 31.41 11.67
C GLY A 487 20.21 31.54 10.39
N GLY A 488 19.63 32.20 9.36
CA GLY A 488 20.25 32.33 8.04
C GLY A 488 19.78 31.32 7.02
N TYR A 489 19.01 30.31 7.40
CA TYR A 489 18.38 29.40 6.46
C TYR A 489 17.05 30.00 5.93
N ASN A 490 17.12 30.56 4.73
CA ASN A 490 16.04 31.37 4.17
C ASN A 490 14.71 30.62 4.05
N ILE A 491 14.71 29.34 3.76
CA ILE A 491 13.48 28.53 3.61
C ILE A 491 12.73 28.45 4.93
N ASN A 492 13.44 28.16 6.04
CA ASN A 492 12.82 28.14 7.37
C ASN A 492 12.28 29.53 7.75
N LYS A 493 13.08 30.59 7.52
CA LYS A 493 12.66 31.95 7.79
C LYS A 493 11.40 32.32 7.02
N GLU A 494 11.37 32.06 5.71
CA GLU A 494 10.24 32.39 4.84
C GLU A 494 8.97 31.60 5.25
N MET A 495 9.11 30.31 5.58
CA MET A 495 8.02 29.45 6.05
C MET A 495 7.40 30.01 7.34
N ASN A 496 8.21 30.43 8.30
CA ASN A 496 7.76 31.03 9.56
C ASN A 496 7.13 32.42 9.35
N ASP A 497 7.80 33.30 8.58
CA ASP A 497 7.29 34.67 8.30
C ASP A 497 5.92 34.66 7.61
N LYS A 498 5.66 33.66 6.78
CA LYS A 498 4.38 33.46 6.09
C LYS A 498 3.34 32.68 6.91
N GLY A 499 3.71 32.15 8.07
CA GLY A 499 2.81 31.36 8.94
C GLY A 499 2.37 30.03 8.31
N LEU A 500 3.28 29.32 7.64
CA LEU A 500 3.02 28.08 6.89
C LEU A 500 3.36 26.82 7.71
N THR A 501 3.66 26.97 8.97
CA THR A 501 4.10 25.90 9.87
C THR A 501 2.92 25.32 10.67
N VAL A 502 3.04 24.04 11.02
CA VAL A 502 2.22 23.43 12.06
C VAL A 502 2.40 24.23 13.37
N LYS A 503 1.34 24.39 14.14
CA LYS A 503 1.33 25.11 15.42
C LYS A 503 1.26 24.13 16.59
N ASN A 504 1.85 24.52 17.71
CA ASN A 504 1.59 23.83 18.97
C ASN A 504 0.21 24.24 19.52
N LYS A 505 -0.23 23.59 20.60
CA LYS A 505 -1.53 23.85 21.26
C LYS A 505 -1.74 25.31 21.70
N ASP A 506 -0.67 26.09 21.87
CA ASP A 506 -0.72 27.50 22.27
C ASP A 506 -0.73 28.45 21.06
N GLY A 507 -0.71 27.91 19.81
CA GLY A 507 -0.73 28.69 18.57
C GLY A 507 0.64 29.17 18.08
N ASN A 508 1.72 28.86 18.78
CA ASN A 508 3.08 29.15 18.33
C ASN A 508 3.53 28.12 17.27
N THR A 509 4.54 28.49 16.45
CA THR A 509 5.17 27.50 15.57
C THR A 509 5.63 26.28 16.37
N PHE A 510 5.24 25.08 15.92
CA PHE A 510 5.72 23.84 16.51
C PHE A 510 7.22 23.66 16.21
N GLU A 511 7.97 23.34 17.23
CA GLU A 511 9.39 23.01 17.17
C GLU A 511 9.59 21.59 17.73
N GLY A 512 10.24 20.75 16.96
CA GLY A 512 10.59 19.38 17.35
C GLY A 512 12.02 19.05 16.94
N TRP A 513 12.43 17.80 17.15
CA TRP A 513 13.76 17.30 16.85
C TRP A 513 13.71 16.22 15.78
N CYS A 514 14.50 16.36 14.73
CA CYS A 514 14.68 15.36 13.70
C CYS A 514 16.11 15.40 13.15
N TRP A 515 16.40 14.84 11.99
CA TRP A 515 17.76 14.74 11.41
C TRP A 515 18.59 16.03 11.44
N PRO A 516 18.03 17.23 11.15
CA PRO A 516 18.80 18.47 11.23
C PRO A 516 19.04 19.00 12.67
N GLY A 517 18.44 18.34 13.67
CA GLY A 517 18.30 18.88 15.02
C GLY A 517 16.96 19.60 15.19
N SER A 518 16.95 20.79 15.85
CA SER A 518 15.76 21.64 15.96
C SER A 518 15.16 21.92 14.57
N SER A 519 13.88 21.64 14.41
CA SER A 519 13.17 21.69 13.12
C SER A 519 11.75 22.23 13.30
N ASN A 520 11.21 22.80 12.22
CA ASN A 520 9.81 23.16 12.09
C ASN A 520 9.19 22.36 10.93
N TRP A 521 7.92 22.00 11.03
CA TRP A 521 7.20 21.23 10.03
C TRP A 521 6.29 22.12 9.19
N VAL A 522 6.30 21.91 7.86
CA VAL A 522 5.35 22.57 6.95
C VAL A 522 3.95 21.99 7.17
N ASP A 523 2.93 22.84 7.20
CA ASP A 523 1.54 22.41 7.32
C ASP A 523 0.88 22.22 5.94
N CYS A 524 0.95 21.02 5.39
CA CYS A 524 0.43 20.71 4.07
C CYS A 524 -1.11 20.64 3.98
N PHE A 525 -1.83 20.84 5.06
CA PHE A 525 -3.29 21.12 5.02
C PHE A 525 -3.57 22.58 4.64
N ASN A 526 -2.57 23.47 4.71
CA ASN A 526 -2.71 24.87 4.35
C ASN A 526 -2.49 25.08 2.84
N PRO A 527 -3.50 25.53 2.06
CA PRO A 527 -3.34 25.76 0.62
C PRO A 527 -2.21 26.73 0.26
N LYS A 528 -1.92 27.72 1.13
CA LYS A 528 -0.79 28.64 0.91
C LYS A 528 0.56 27.94 1.12
N ALA A 529 0.63 26.95 2.00
CA ALA A 529 1.83 26.15 2.18
C ALA A 529 2.07 25.25 0.97
N LEU A 530 1.01 24.66 0.39
CA LEU A 530 1.11 23.87 -0.85
C LEU A 530 1.64 24.73 -2.01
N GLU A 531 1.09 25.93 -2.22
CA GLU A 531 1.54 26.85 -3.26
C GLU A 531 3.00 27.26 -3.06
N TRP A 532 3.38 27.59 -1.84
CA TRP A 532 4.76 27.95 -1.52
C TRP A 532 5.73 26.77 -1.68
N TRP A 533 5.34 25.59 -1.21
CA TRP A 533 6.14 24.36 -1.31
C TRP A 533 6.43 23.99 -2.77
N SER A 534 5.42 24.08 -3.65
CA SER A 534 5.59 23.79 -5.06
C SER A 534 6.63 24.69 -5.74
N GLN A 535 6.75 25.95 -5.31
CA GLN A 535 7.72 26.89 -5.88
C GLN A 535 9.16 26.54 -5.52
N LEU A 536 9.40 25.86 -4.38
CA LEU A 536 10.75 25.48 -3.96
C LEU A 536 11.42 24.49 -4.92
N TYR A 537 10.65 23.74 -5.70
CA TYR A 537 11.16 22.77 -6.65
C TYR A 537 11.50 23.36 -8.02
N ASN A 538 11.21 24.63 -8.27
CA ASN A 538 11.63 25.30 -9.50
C ASN A 538 13.16 25.29 -9.60
N TYR A 539 13.70 25.13 -10.80
CA TYR A 539 15.16 24.98 -11.03
C TYR A 539 15.98 26.20 -10.58
N ASP A 540 15.40 27.39 -10.48
CA ASP A 540 16.01 28.61 -9.95
C ASP A 540 15.99 28.66 -8.40
N LYS A 541 15.08 27.90 -7.76
CA LYS A 541 14.96 27.79 -6.31
C LYS A 541 15.71 26.59 -5.74
N PHE A 542 15.78 25.52 -6.49
CA PHE A 542 16.59 24.36 -6.19
C PHE A 542 17.66 24.18 -7.27
N PRO A 543 18.68 25.06 -7.27
CA PRO A 543 19.76 25.00 -8.26
C PRO A 543 20.51 23.67 -8.13
N GLY A 544 21.02 23.14 -9.25
CA GLY A 544 21.69 21.84 -9.25
C GLY A 544 20.77 20.66 -9.58
N THR A 545 19.47 20.86 -9.63
CA THR A 545 18.52 19.87 -10.13
C THR A 545 18.22 20.06 -11.62
N MET A 546 17.80 18.98 -12.27
CA MET A 546 17.50 18.92 -13.70
C MET A 546 16.19 18.16 -13.94
N GLU A 547 15.78 18.02 -15.20
CA GLU A 547 14.55 17.28 -15.58
C GLU A 547 14.61 15.79 -15.20
N ASN A 548 15.81 15.21 -15.13
CA ASN A 548 16.03 13.84 -14.70
C ASN A 548 16.14 13.67 -13.17
N THR A 549 15.85 14.74 -12.39
CA THR A 549 15.86 14.69 -10.91
C THR A 549 14.44 14.54 -10.38
N PHE A 550 14.22 13.53 -9.55
CA PHE A 550 12.96 13.21 -8.89
C PHE A 550 13.13 13.18 -7.38
N ILE A 551 12.04 12.92 -6.64
CA ILE A 551 12.01 13.17 -5.20
C ILE A 551 11.60 11.91 -4.42
N TRP A 552 12.19 11.78 -3.24
CA TRP A 552 11.82 10.84 -2.21
C TRP A 552 11.35 11.61 -0.98
N ASN A 553 10.13 11.31 -0.51
CA ASN A 553 9.56 11.80 0.73
C ASN A 553 9.68 10.73 1.82
N ASP A 554 10.55 10.96 2.77
CA ASP A 554 10.73 10.15 3.97
C ASP A 554 10.26 10.93 5.21
N MET A 555 10.18 10.30 6.36
CA MET A 555 9.91 10.91 7.66
C MET A 555 8.56 11.66 7.75
N ASN A 556 7.62 11.35 6.88
CA ASN A 556 6.36 12.09 6.69
C ASN A 556 5.14 11.50 7.42
N GLU A 557 5.33 10.67 8.43
CA GLU A 557 4.27 10.15 9.33
C GLU A 557 3.54 11.27 10.11
N PRO A 558 4.19 12.33 10.68
CA PRO A 558 5.58 12.77 10.64
C PRO A 558 6.45 12.19 11.77
N SER A 559 7.70 11.84 11.49
CA SER A 559 8.67 11.44 12.51
C SER A 559 9.20 12.65 13.27
N VAL A 560 9.13 12.58 14.61
CA VAL A 560 9.63 13.60 15.55
C VAL A 560 10.34 12.87 16.68
N PHE A 561 11.67 12.87 16.70
CA PHE A 561 12.49 12.04 17.60
C PHE A 561 12.27 12.26 19.08
N ASN A 562 11.89 13.46 19.49
CA ASN A 562 11.57 13.82 20.87
C ASN A 562 10.06 13.95 21.12
N GLY A 563 9.24 13.53 20.18
CA GLY A 563 7.78 13.52 20.30
C GLY A 563 7.25 12.25 20.97
N PRO A 564 5.96 12.24 21.37
CA PRO A 564 5.30 11.05 21.88
C PRO A 564 5.22 9.99 20.77
N GLU A 565 5.58 8.74 21.09
CA GLU A 565 5.59 7.64 20.10
C GLU A 565 6.40 7.95 18.83
N VAL A 566 7.48 8.71 18.96
CA VAL A 566 8.36 9.16 17.86
C VAL A 566 7.61 9.97 16.79
N THR A 567 6.48 10.57 17.12
CA THR A 567 5.71 11.39 16.18
C THR A 567 5.28 12.73 16.80
N MET A 568 4.54 13.50 16.05
CA MET A 568 4.06 14.84 16.43
C MET A 568 3.03 14.75 17.57
N PRO A 569 3.07 15.67 18.58
CA PRO A 569 2.02 15.74 19.59
C PRO A 569 0.62 15.86 18.99
N LYS A 570 -0.32 15.09 19.51
CA LYS A 570 -1.71 15.01 19.03
C LYS A 570 -2.48 16.32 19.20
N ASP A 571 -2.10 17.16 20.14
CA ASP A 571 -2.70 18.47 20.42
C ASP A 571 -2.07 19.62 19.61
N ASN A 572 -1.19 19.34 18.66
CA ASN A 572 -0.73 20.33 17.68
C ASN A 572 -1.88 20.75 16.75
N ILE A 573 -1.79 21.95 16.21
CA ILE A 573 -2.86 22.59 15.44
C ILE A 573 -2.43 22.78 13.98
N HIS A 574 -3.26 22.29 13.09
CA HIS A 574 -3.18 22.45 11.63
C HIS A 574 -4.08 23.56 11.11
N TYR A 575 -3.95 23.84 9.82
CA TYR A 575 -4.82 24.77 9.10
C TYR A 575 -6.28 24.42 9.30
N GLY A 576 -7.10 25.44 9.49
CA GLY A 576 -8.52 25.24 9.81
C GLY A 576 -8.77 24.99 11.29
N ASN A 577 -7.76 25.07 12.15
CA ASN A 577 -7.82 24.80 13.60
C ASN A 577 -8.21 23.35 13.95
N TRP A 578 -7.80 22.40 13.13
CA TRP A 578 -7.90 20.97 13.43
C TRP A 578 -6.72 20.52 14.28
N GLU A 579 -6.96 19.63 15.23
CA GLU A 579 -5.87 18.99 15.98
C GLU A 579 -5.16 17.94 15.15
N HIS A 580 -3.88 17.71 15.44
CA HIS A 580 -3.12 16.68 14.76
C HIS A 580 -3.75 15.30 14.92
N ARG A 581 -4.36 15.00 16.09
CA ARG A 581 -5.11 13.74 16.32
C ARG A 581 -6.19 13.47 15.27
N ASP A 582 -6.80 14.50 14.72
CA ASP A 582 -7.89 14.40 13.76
C ASP A 582 -7.41 13.99 12.35
N VAL A 583 -6.15 14.33 12.02
CA VAL A 583 -5.61 14.28 10.67
C VAL A 583 -4.30 13.49 10.52
N HIS A 584 -3.83 12.89 11.61
CA HIS A 584 -2.51 12.27 11.69
C HIS A 584 -2.22 11.30 10.53
N ASN A 585 -3.11 10.31 10.29
CA ASN A 585 -2.90 9.31 9.24
C ASN A 585 -2.95 9.88 7.82
N ILE A 586 -3.57 11.05 7.62
CA ILE A 586 -3.65 11.76 6.32
C ILE A 586 -2.42 12.66 6.10
N ASN A 587 -1.71 13.03 7.15
CA ASN A 587 -0.63 14.03 7.08
C ASN A 587 0.45 13.67 6.05
N GLY A 588 0.94 12.44 6.05
CA GLY A 588 1.95 11.98 5.09
C GLY A 588 1.49 12.06 3.64
N MET A 589 0.24 11.74 3.38
CA MET A 589 -0.37 11.86 2.06
C MET A 589 -0.45 13.31 1.60
N THR A 590 -0.76 14.28 2.47
CA THR A 590 -0.81 15.70 2.08
C THR A 590 0.55 16.23 1.70
N PHE A 591 1.61 15.81 2.40
CA PHE A 591 2.99 16.14 2.05
C PHE A 591 3.42 15.50 0.71
N HIS A 592 3.09 14.22 0.50
CA HIS A 592 3.32 13.51 -0.75
C HIS A 592 2.63 14.22 -1.93
N ASN A 593 1.36 14.63 -1.75
CA ASN A 593 0.62 15.39 -2.75
C ASN A 593 1.28 16.74 -3.07
N ALA A 594 1.76 17.46 -2.06
CA ALA A 594 2.46 18.74 -2.25
C ALA A 594 3.70 18.57 -3.14
N THR A 595 4.46 17.51 -2.92
CA THR A 595 5.67 17.19 -3.72
C THR A 595 5.29 16.74 -5.14
N PHE A 596 4.24 15.93 -5.28
CA PHE A 596 3.76 15.48 -6.59
C PHE A 596 3.32 16.65 -7.47
N GLU A 597 2.50 17.55 -6.94
CA GLU A 597 2.07 18.77 -7.63
C GLU A 597 3.24 19.70 -7.98
N ALA A 598 4.22 19.78 -7.09
CA ALA A 598 5.42 20.55 -7.33
C ALA A 598 6.20 20.04 -8.56
N LEU A 599 6.34 18.72 -8.70
CA LEU A 599 7.04 18.12 -9.84
C LEU A 599 6.27 18.30 -11.15
N ILE A 600 4.96 18.26 -11.15
CA ILE A 600 4.13 18.53 -12.34
C ILE A 600 4.32 19.96 -12.81
N THR A 601 4.39 20.92 -11.90
CA THR A 601 4.34 22.35 -12.21
C THR A 601 5.72 23.00 -12.39
N ARG A 602 6.82 22.33 -12.01
CA ARG A 602 8.19 22.92 -11.99
C ARG A 602 8.72 23.36 -13.35
N LYS A 603 8.18 22.79 -14.46
CA LYS A 603 8.50 23.20 -15.83
C LYS A 603 7.26 23.75 -16.52
N LYS A 604 7.22 25.05 -16.77
CA LYS A 604 6.10 25.70 -17.43
C LYS A 604 5.92 25.19 -18.87
N GLY A 605 4.71 24.74 -19.19
CA GLY A 605 4.29 24.38 -20.55
C GLY A 605 4.60 22.97 -21.00
N GLU A 606 5.26 22.14 -20.17
CA GLU A 606 5.54 20.75 -20.46
C GLU A 606 5.19 19.91 -19.24
N LEU A 607 4.07 19.17 -19.33
CA LEU A 607 3.64 18.28 -18.26
C LEU A 607 4.30 16.91 -18.45
N ARG A 608 5.07 16.46 -17.45
CA ARG A 608 5.65 15.13 -17.39
C ARG A 608 5.13 14.41 -16.17
N ARG A 609 4.97 13.10 -16.26
CA ARG A 609 4.56 12.27 -15.13
C ARG A 609 5.61 12.38 -14.02
N PRO A 610 5.25 12.80 -12.80
CA PRO A 610 6.19 12.83 -11.70
C PRO A 610 6.51 11.43 -11.20
N PHE A 611 7.62 11.30 -10.48
CA PHE A 611 7.90 10.16 -9.64
C PHE A 611 8.24 10.66 -8.24
N VAL A 612 7.49 10.18 -7.26
CA VAL A 612 7.73 10.43 -5.84
C VAL A 612 7.62 9.10 -5.11
N LEU A 613 8.62 8.75 -4.31
CA LEU A 613 8.50 7.65 -3.34
C LEU A 613 8.09 8.25 -2.00
N THR A 614 7.13 7.64 -1.32
CA THR A 614 6.70 8.07 0.02
C THR A 614 6.83 6.94 1.03
N ARG A 615 7.25 7.26 2.27
CA ARG A 615 7.20 6.31 3.38
C ARG A 615 5.80 6.26 4.00
N SER A 616 5.29 7.40 4.41
CA SER A 616 3.95 7.46 4.98
C SER A 616 2.90 7.77 3.91
N PHE A 617 1.77 7.08 4.02
CA PHE A 617 0.68 7.15 3.06
C PHE A 617 -0.68 6.94 3.73
N TYR A 618 -1.73 7.32 3.01
CA TYR A 618 -3.13 7.03 3.32
C TYR A 618 -3.88 6.62 2.06
N ALA A 619 -5.15 6.19 2.20
CA ALA A 619 -6.03 5.90 1.07
C ALA A 619 -6.05 7.06 0.07
N GLY A 620 -5.75 6.80 -1.20
CA GLY A 620 -5.60 7.82 -2.24
C GLY A 620 -4.16 8.18 -2.59
N SER A 621 -3.17 7.82 -1.78
CA SER A 621 -1.74 8.07 -2.09
C SER A 621 -1.25 7.37 -3.34
N GLN A 622 -1.91 6.29 -3.79
CA GLN A 622 -1.60 5.57 -5.03
C GLN A 622 -1.64 6.46 -6.28
N ARG A 623 -2.38 7.57 -6.24
CA ARG A 623 -2.43 8.57 -7.33
C ARG A 623 -1.13 9.37 -7.48
N LEU A 624 -0.26 9.33 -6.46
CA LEU A 624 0.84 10.28 -6.29
C LEU A 624 2.22 9.65 -6.53
N GLY A 625 2.33 8.33 -6.54
CA GLY A 625 3.62 7.69 -6.76
C GLY A 625 3.72 6.27 -6.19
N ALA A 626 4.89 5.95 -5.66
CA ALA A 626 5.23 4.65 -5.10
C ALA A 626 5.43 4.72 -3.58
N MET A 627 5.41 3.55 -2.92
CA MET A 627 5.77 3.38 -1.51
C MET A 627 6.75 2.22 -1.32
N TRP A 628 7.41 2.18 -0.18
CA TRP A 628 8.16 1.00 0.27
C TRP A 628 7.81 0.66 1.71
N THR A 629 8.10 -0.56 2.12
CA THR A 629 7.72 -1.08 3.45
C THR A 629 8.60 -0.56 4.60
N GLY A 630 9.35 0.51 4.38
CA GLY A 630 10.21 1.14 5.39
C GLY A 630 11.49 0.36 5.69
N ASP A 631 11.99 0.53 6.90
CA ASP A 631 13.33 0.11 7.34
C ASP A 631 13.35 -1.35 7.79
N ASN A 632 13.51 -2.26 6.85
CA ASN A 632 13.55 -3.72 7.06
C ASN A 632 14.97 -4.21 7.39
N GLN A 633 15.09 -5.42 7.92
CA GLN A 633 16.38 -6.04 8.25
C GLN A 633 16.90 -6.95 7.13
N ALA A 634 18.23 -7.08 7.04
CA ALA A 634 18.91 -8.00 6.14
C ALA A 634 18.85 -9.44 6.69
N SER A 635 17.67 -10.02 6.69
CA SER A 635 17.38 -11.36 7.22
C SER A 635 16.36 -12.11 6.36
N TRP A 636 16.35 -13.43 6.46
CA TRP A 636 15.48 -14.30 5.68
C TRP A 636 14.00 -14.13 6.01
N ASP A 637 13.70 -13.92 7.27
CA ASP A 637 12.33 -13.67 7.76
C ASP A 637 11.75 -12.34 7.24
N HIS A 638 12.57 -11.27 7.15
CA HIS A 638 12.15 -10.02 6.51
C HIS A 638 12.00 -10.15 4.98
N LEU A 639 12.81 -10.98 4.33
CA LEU A 639 12.57 -11.35 2.93
C LEU A 639 11.22 -12.06 2.78
N ALA A 640 10.93 -13.05 3.63
CA ALA A 640 9.66 -13.78 3.60
C ALA A 640 8.47 -12.85 3.84
N ALA A 641 8.54 -11.98 4.85
CA ALA A 641 7.49 -11.04 5.22
C ALA A 641 7.18 -10.00 4.13
N SER A 642 8.16 -9.66 3.28
CA SER A 642 7.97 -8.68 2.22
C SER A 642 6.90 -9.08 1.20
N VAL A 643 6.70 -10.37 0.95
CA VAL A 643 5.73 -10.88 -0.04
C VAL A 643 4.29 -10.59 0.38
N PRO A 644 3.80 -11.05 1.56
CA PRO A 644 2.46 -10.72 2.03
C PRO A 644 2.25 -9.22 2.22
N MET A 645 3.26 -8.46 2.66
CA MET A 645 3.15 -7.00 2.80
C MET A 645 2.89 -6.32 1.44
N ILE A 646 3.63 -6.67 0.39
CA ILE A 646 3.44 -6.11 -0.96
C ILE A 646 2.08 -6.55 -1.55
N LEU A 647 1.68 -7.80 -1.35
CA LEU A 647 0.37 -8.29 -1.77
C LEU A 647 -0.76 -7.51 -1.08
N ASN A 648 -0.63 -7.27 0.23
CA ASN A 648 -1.63 -6.54 1.01
C ASN A 648 -1.76 -5.08 0.55
N GLN A 649 -0.64 -4.41 0.24
CA GLN A 649 -0.66 -3.06 -0.37
C GLN A 649 -1.40 -3.06 -1.71
N GLY A 650 -1.10 -4.05 -2.57
CA GLY A 650 -1.71 -4.16 -3.89
C GLY A 650 -3.23 -4.31 -3.86
N ILE A 651 -3.75 -5.20 -3.03
CA ILE A 651 -5.20 -5.41 -2.89
C ILE A 651 -5.89 -4.26 -2.16
N SER A 652 -5.15 -3.48 -1.37
CA SER A 652 -5.65 -2.29 -0.69
C SER A 652 -5.59 -1.02 -1.55
N GLY A 653 -5.29 -1.15 -2.84
CA GLY A 653 -5.34 -0.07 -3.83
C GLY A 653 -4.03 0.67 -4.05
N PHE A 654 -2.93 0.31 -3.36
CA PHE A 654 -1.61 0.90 -3.55
C PHE A 654 -0.60 -0.12 -4.12
N PRO A 655 -0.77 -0.55 -5.40
CA PRO A 655 0.02 -1.64 -5.96
C PRO A 655 1.45 -1.28 -6.35
N PHE A 656 1.84 0.00 -6.41
CA PHE A 656 3.22 0.42 -6.68
C PHE A 656 4.05 0.38 -5.39
N ALA A 657 4.22 -0.81 -4.86
CA ALA A 657 4.85 -1.10 -3.58
C ALA A 657 6.11 -1.96 -3.76
N GLY A 658 7.06 -1.81 -2.84
CA GLY A 658 8.25 -2.64 -2.75
C GLY A 658 8.81 -2.69 -1.34
N ALA A 659 9.82 -3.52 -1.13
CA ALA A 659 10.62 -3.58 0.09
C ALA A 659 12.09 -3.33 -0.25
N ASP A 660 12.88 -2.81 0.67
CA ASP A 660 14.31 -2.61 0.44
C ASP A 660 15.03 -3.93 0.21
N VAL A 661 15.52 -4.12 -1.02
CA VAL A 661 16.15 -5.36 -1.46
C VAL A 661 17.54 -5.51 -0.86
N GLY A 662 17.72 -6.60 -0.15
CA GLY A 662 18.90 -6.88 0.65
C GLY A 662 18.76 -6.45 2.12
N GLY A 663 17.62 -5.86 2.50
CA GLY A 663 17.33 -5.30 3.82
C GLY A 663 18.01 -3.95 4.05
N PHE A 664 17.40 -3.04 4.76
CA PHE A 664 18.00 -1.73 5.08
C PHE A 664 19.09 -1.88 6.15
N PHE A 665 18.75 -2.49 7.28
CA PHE A 665 19.71 -2.72 8.37
C PHE A 665 20.54 -3.99 8.15
N GLY A 666 21.79 -3.95 8.62
CA GLY A 666 22.68 -5.09 8.66
C GLY A 666 23.40 -5.36 7.35
N ASN A 667 24.10 -6.47 7.32
CA ASN A 667 24.96 -6.88 6.21
C ASN A 667 24.60 -8.30 5.77
N PRO A 668 23.79 -8.45 4.73
CA PRO A 668 23.37 -9.77 4.26
C PRO A 668 24.55 -10.56 3.72
N GLU A 669 24.49 -11.88 3.89
CA GLU A 669 25.37 -12.80 3.20
C GLU A 669 25.03 -12.86 1.70
N PRO A 670 25.97 -13.27 0.84
CA PRO A 670 25.75 -13.25 -0.61
C PRO A 670 24.57 -14.10 -1.10
N ASP A 671 24.22 -15.19 -0.41
CA ASP A 671 23.09 -16.06 -0.71
C ASP A 671 21.75 -15.35 -0.46
N LEU A 672 21.61 -14.65 0.68
CA LEU A 672 20.44 -13.82 0.97
C LEU A 672 20.31 -12.68 -0.06
N MET A 673 21.42 -12.03 -0.42
CA MET A 673 21.41 -11.02 -1.49
C MET A 673 20.89 -11.59 -2.81
N ALA A 674 21.38 -12.78 -3.21
CA ALA A 674 20.95 -13.44 -4.44
C ALA A 674 19.44 -13.69 -4.44
N ARG A 675 18.93 -14.30 -3.37
CA ARG A 675 17.50 -14.61 -3.25
C ARG A 675 16.64 -13.34 -3.17
N TRP A 676 17.12 -12.31 -2.49
CA TRP A 676 16.36 -11.05 -2.42
C TRP A 676 16.30 -10.31 -3.75
N TYR A 677 17.38 -10.31 -4.54
CA TYR A 677 17.34 -9.75 -5.90
C TYR A 677 16.46 -10.56 -6.85
N GLN A 678 16.43 -11.89 -6.69
CA GLN A 678 15.52 -12.77 -7.44
C GLN A 678 14.05 -12.47 -7.10
N ALA A 679 13.72 -12.32 -5.82
CA ALA A 679 12.38 -11.91 -5.36
C ALA A 679 12.06 -10.47 -5.80
N GLY A 680 13.00 -9.54 -5.60
CA GLY A 680 12.85 -8.12 -5.95
C GLY A 680 12.60 -7.87 -7.43
N ALA A 681 13.09 -8.75 -8.32
CA ALA A 681 12.75 -8.70 -9.74
C ALA A 681 11.24 -8.85 -10.01
N PHE A 682 10.49 -9.35 -9.02
CA PHE A 682 9.03 -9.51 -9.04
C PHE A 682 8.28 -8.56 -8.08
N TYR A 683 8.96 -7.56 -7.50
CA TYR A 683 8.29 -6.47 -6.80
C TYR A 683 7.84 -5.39 -7.80
N PRO A 684 6.68 -4.78 -7.64
CA PRO A 684 6.30 -3.62 -8.47
C PRO A 684 7.33 -2.50 -8.40
N PHE A 685 7.76 -2.09 -7.21
CA PHE A 685 8.88 -1.18 -6.96
C PHE A 685 10.13 -1.95 -6.57
N PHE A 686 11.22 -1.81 -7.33
CA PHE A 686 12.45 -2.59 -7.18
C PHE A 686 13.64 -1.69 -6.84
N ARG A 687 13.94 -1.54 -5.55
CA ARG A 687 15.04 -0.71 -5.05
C ARG A 687 15.96 -1.52 -4.13
N GLY A 688 17.27 -1.52 -4.41
CA GLY A 688 18.30 -1.88 -3.44
C GLY A 688 18.63 -0.67 -2.59
N HIS A 689 18.56 -0.79 -1.25
CA HIS A 689 18.88 0.28 -0.30
C HIS A 689 19.59 -0.28 0.92
N ALA A 690 20.38 0.54 1.62
CA ALA A 690 21.21 0.15 2.75
C ALA A 690 21.46 1.31 3.70
N HIS A 691 21.44 1.02 5.01
CA HIS A 691 21.78 1.95 6.09
C HIS A 691 23.22 2.45 5.98
N ILE A 692 23.53 3.60 6.59
CA ILE A 692 24.85 4.23 6.56
C ILE A 692 25.95 3.32 7.13
N ASP A 693 25.65 2.53 8.16
CA ASP A 693 26.59 1.59 8.80
C ASP A 693 26.77 0.28 8.02
N ALA A 694 25.92 0.03 7.00
CA ALA A 694 26.04 -1.16 6.18
C ALA A 694 27.22 -1.05 5.20
N ARG A 695 27.90 -2.16 4.96
CA ARG A 695 28.97 -2.24 3.93
C ARG A 695 28.40 -1.90 2.55
N ARG A 696 29.26 -1.33 1.69
CA ARG A 696 28.93 -1.17 0.27
C ARG A 696 28.63 -2.53 -0.34
N ARG A 697 27.50 -2.63 -1.04
CA ARG A 697 26.99 -3.92 -1.56
C ARG A 697 26.27 -3.80 -2.89
N GLU A 698 26.65 -2.82 -3.69
CA GLU A 698 26.17 -2.72 -5.06
C GLU A 698 26.43 -4.03 -5.81
N PRO A 699 25.54 -4.48 -6.71
CA PRO A 699 25.64 -5.80 -7.36
C PRO A 699 27.00 -6.15 -7.93
N TYR A 700 27.72 -5.17 -8.48
CA TYR A 700 29.05 -5.38 -9.04
C TYR A 700 30.14 -5.69 -8.01
N MET A 701 29.90 -5.44 -6.73
CA MET A 701 30.86 -5.67 -5.64
C MET A 701 30.86 -7.10 -5.13
N LEU A 702 29.81 -7.87 -5.41
CA LEU A 702 29.72 -9.25 -4.96
C LEU A 702 30.71 -10.15 -5.69
N PRO A 703 31.25 -11.19 -5.02
CA PRO A 703 32.08 -12.20 -5.68
C PRO A 703 31.26 -13.05 -6.66
N GLU A 704 31.94 -13.71 -7.62
CA GLU A 704 31.29 -14.77 -8.40
C GLU A 704 31.03 -16.01 -7.51
N PRO A 705 29.89 -16.74 -7.73
CA PRO A 705 28.93 -16.56 -8.82
C PRO A 705 27.83 -15.51 -8.53
N PHE A 706 27.78 -14.95 -7.34
CA PHE A 706 26.67 -14.10 -6.88
C PHE A 706 26.48 -12.83 -7.74
N ARG A 707 27.57 -12.18 -8.17
CA ARG A 707 27.45 -11.04 -9.10
C ARG A 707 26.71 -11.41 -10.39
N SER A 708 27.03 -12.57 -10.96
CA SER A 708 26.35 -13.07 -12.15
C SER A 708 24.88 -13.38 -11.88
N ILE A 709 24.56 -13.94 -10.70
CA ILE A 709 23.18 -14.24 -10.27
C ILE A 709 22.37 -12.95 -10.16
N LEU A 710 22.85 -11.94 -9.42
CA LEU A 710 22.17 -10.65 -9.30
C LEU A 710 21.98 -9.98 -10.68
N THR A 711 23.02 -10.04 -11.53
CA THR A 711 22.93 -9.50 -12.89
C THR A 711 21.83 -10.18 -13.71
N SER A 712 21.69 -11.50 -13.55
CA SER A 712 20.66 -12.28 -14.25
C SER A 712 19.25 -11.94 -13.75
N ALA A 713 19.07 -11.76 -12.43
CA ALA A 713 17.80 -11.31 -11.85
C ALA A 713 17.41 -9.91 -12.36
N LEU A 714 18.36 -8.97 -12.39
CA LEU A 714 18.12 -7.64 -12.93
C LEU A 714 17.78 -7.69 -14.43
N ARG A 715 18.50 -8.48 -15.23
CA ARG A 715 18.17 -8.66 -16.66
C ARG A 715 16.81 -9.29 -16.88
N LEU A 716 16.39 -10.22 -16.03
CA LEU A 716 15.04 -10.79 -16.08
C LEU A 716 13.97 -9.69 -15.90
N ARG A 717 14.14 -8.78 -14.92
CA ARG A 717 13.26 -7.63 -14.76
C ARG A 717 13.13 -6.81 -16.03
N TYR A 718 14.25 -6.46 -16.64
CA TYR A 718 14.28 -5.66 -17.87
C TYR A 718 13.72 -6.42 -19.09
N THR A 719 13.94 -7.71 -19.16
CA THR A 719 13.33 -8.56 -20.22
C THR A 719 11.81 -8.53 -20.13
N LEU A 720 11.25 -8.59 -18.92
CA LEU A 720 9.80 -8.58 -18.68
C LEU A 720 9.18 -7.16 -18.62
N MET A 721 9.94 -6.10 -18.88
CA MET A 721 9.49 -4.71 -18.78
C MET A 721 8.17 -4.43 -19.51
N PRO A 722 7.92 -4.91 -20.75
CA PRO A 722 6.65 -4.70 -21.44
C PRO A 722 5.46 -5.30 -20.69
N SER A 723 5.64 -6.46 -20.06
CA SER A 723 4.60 -7.12 -19.22
C SER A 723 4.33 -6.33 -17.95
N TRP A 724 5.37 -5.82 -17.29
CA TRP A 724 5.23 -4.95 -16.11
C TRP A 724 4.48 -3.67 -16.45
N TYR A 725 4.89 -2.98 -17.54
CA TYR A 725 4.26 -1.73 -17.95
C TYR A 725 2.78 -1.91 -18.31
N THR A 726 2.43 -3.03 -18.95
CA THR A 726 1.04 -3.41 -19.21
C THR A 726 0.26 -3.66 -17.91
N ALA A 727 0.87 -4.29 -16.89
CA ALA A 727 0.23 -4.49 -15.60
C ALA A 727 -0.03 -3.15 -14.87
N PHE A 728 0.89 -2.18 -14.97
CA PHE A 728 0.68 -0.81 -14.47
C PHE A 728 -0.44 -0.07 -15.20
N PHE A 729 -0.57 -0.27 -16.50
CA PHE A 729 -1.70 0.28 -17.25
C PHE A 729 -3.04 -0.26 -16.74
N HIS A 730 -3.15 -1.56 -16.43
CA HIS A 730 -4.36 -2.11 -15.84
C HIS A 730 -4.63 -1.54 -14.44
N ALA A 731 -3.58 -1.41 -13.61
CA ALA A 731 -3.70 -0.78 -12.29
C ALA A 731 -4.18 0.68 -12.39
N ASN A 732 -3.69 1.44 -13.37
CA ASN A 732 -4.15 2.80 -13.66
C ASN A 732 -5.59 2.86 -14.16
N ARG A 733 -6.01 1.87 -14.97
CA ARG A 733 -7.32 1.89 -15.64
C ARG A 733 -8.46 1.41 -14.74
N ASP A 734 -8.25 0.34 -13.98
CA ASP A 734 -9.32 -0.35 -13.25
C ASP A 734 -8.98 -0.71 -11.79
N GLY A 735 -7.85 -0.20 -11.27
CA GLY A 735 -7.43 -0.45 -9.89
C GLY A 735 -6.92 -1.86 -9.61
N SER A 736 -6.74 -2.70 -10.64
CA SER A 736 -6.22 -4.07 -10.46
C SER A 736 -4.85 -4.10 -9.81
N PRO A 737 -4.56 -4.99 -8.86
CA PRO A 737 -3.23 -5.15 -8.32
C PRO A 737 -2.24 -5.63 -9.38
N ILE A 738 -0.99 -5.16 -9.30
CA ILE A 738 0.10 -5.49 -10.25
C ILE A 738 0.62 -6.89 -9.96
N VAL A 739 0.92 -7.21 -8.71
CA VAL A 739 1.15 -8.58 -8.24
C VAL A 739 -0.09 -9.05 -7.49
N ARG A 740 -0.52 -10.28 -7.79
CA ARG A 740 -1.86 -10.76 -7.44
C ARG A 740 -1.78 -12.02 -6.58
N PRO A 741 -2.48 -12.05 -5.43
CA PRO A 741 -2.58 -13.26 -4.63
C PRO A 741 -3.54 -14.29 -5.28
N MET A 742 -3.50 -15.52 -4.77
CA MET A 742 -4.29 -16.63 -5.31
C MET A 742 -5.79 -16.36 -5.25
N PHE A 743 -6.31 -15.85 -4.13
CA PHE A 743 -7.75 -15.57 -4.01
C PHE A 743 -8.27 -14.50 -4.99
N TRP A 744 -7.39 -13.57 -5.42
CA TRP A 744 -7.76 -12.53 -6.38
C TRP A 744 -7.86 -13.07 -7.82
N THR A 745 -6.94 -13.97 -8.19
CA THR A 745 -6.90 -14.57 -9.53
C THR A 745 -7.81 -15.77 -9.67
N HIS A 746 -8.00 -16.56 -8.61
CA HIS A 746 -8.79 -17.79 -8.56
C HIS A 746 -9.73 -17.77 -7.34
N PRO A 747 -10.78 -16.92 -7.38
CA PRO A 747 -11.65 -16.67 -6.22
C PRO A 747 -12.56 -17.84 -5.85
N ASP A 748 -12.59 -18.90 -6.66
CA ASP A 748 -13.35 -20.14 -6.44
C ASP A 748 -12.54 -21.26 -5.75
N VAL A 749 -11.25 -21.05 -5.49
CA VAL A 749 -10.33 -22.08 -4.99
C VAL A 749 -9.98 -21.83 -3.53
N GLU A 750 -10.79 -22.39 -2.63
CA GLU A 750 -10.68 -22.15 -1.17
C GLU A 750 -9.29 -22.47 -0.60
N ALA A 751 -8.63 -23.53 -1.08
CA ALA A 751 -7.27 -23.88 -0.65
C ALA A 751 -6.21 -22.79 -0.96
N GLY A 752 -6.53 -21.83 -1.85
CA GLY A 752 -5.68 -20.70 -2.22
C GLY A 752 -5.87 -19.44 -1.37
N PHE A 753 -6.91 -19.37 -0.53
CA PHE A 753 -7.29 -18.11 0.14
C PHE A 753 -6.27 -17.62 1.16
N ALA A 754 -5.55 -18.51 1.82
CA ALA A 754 -4.51 -18.17 2.79
C ALA A 754 -3.10 -18.13 2.18
N ILE A 755 -2.93 -18.40 0.88
CA ILE A 755 -1.60 -18.44 0.25
C ILE A 755 -1.13 -17.01 -0.04
N ASP A 756 0.01 -16.67 0.55
CA ASP A 756 0.60 -15.32 0.52
C ASP A 756 2.10 -15.29 0.19
N ASP A 757 2.66 -16.44 -0.21
CA ASP A 757 4.07 -16.63 -0.47
C ASP A 757 4.40 -16.91 -1.95
N GLN A 758 3.42 -16.71 -2.84
CA GLN A 758 3.56 -16.77 -4.31
C GLN A 758 2.62 -15.79 -4.99
N VAL A 759 2.99 -15.34 -6.20
CA VAL A 759 2.31 -14.25 -6.87
C VAL A 759 2.11 -14.51 -8.35
N PHE A 760 0.97 -14.07 -8.90
CA PHE A 760 0.80 -13.85 -10.33
C PHE A 760 1.19 -12.42 -10.72
N VAL A 761 1.84 -12.25 -11.88
CA VAL A 761 2.20 -10.93 -12.43
C VAL A 761 1.14 -10.47 -13.42
N GLY A 762 0.38 -9.46 -13.06
CA GLY A 762 -0.65 -8.89 -13.92
C GLY A 762 -1.58 -9.93 -14.55
N SER A 763 -1.82 -9.80 -15.86
CA SER A 763 -2.59 -10.76 -16.69
C SER A 763 -1.71 -11.71 -17.51
N THR A 764 -0.42 -11.80 -17.19
CA THR A 764 0.58 -12.53 -18.01
C THR A 764 0.50 -14.06 -17.88
N GLY A 765 -0.11 -14.57 -16.81
CA GLY A 765 -0.04 -15.99 -16.45
C GLY A 765 1.30 -16.41 -15.86
N LEU A 766 2.21 -15.46 -15.58
CA LEU A 766 3.46 -15.76 -14.90
C LEU A 766 3.21 -15.91 -13.40
N LEU A 767 3.50 -17.09 -12.86
CA LEU A 767 3.43 -17.41 -11.45
C LEU A 767 4.86 -17.49 -10.89
N HIS A 768 5.17 -16.64 -9.93
CA HIS A 768 6.46 -16.62 -9.24
C HIS A 768 6.33 -17.11 -7.80
N LYS A 769 7.23 -18.01 -7.40
CA LYS A 769 7.44 -18.46 -6.02
C LYS A 769 8.84 -18.09 -5.59
N PRO A 770 9.03 -17.07 -4.73
CA PRO A 770 10.35 -16.73 -4.20
C PRO A 770 10.89 -17.82 -3.26
N VAL A 771 12.21 -17.92 -3.20
CA VAL A 771 12.92 -18.71 -2.18
C VAL A 771 13.20 -17.78 -1.01
N VAL A 772 12.65 -18.07 0.14
CA VAL A 772 12.66 -17.17 1.31
C VAL A 772 13.29 -17.76 2.56
N GLU A 773 13.82 -18.97 2.47
CA GLU A 773 14.50 -19.64 3.57
C GLU A 773 15.96 -19.91 3.22
N LYS A 774 16.82 -19.88 4.24
CA LYS A 774 18.24 -20.19 4.08
C LYS A 774 18.43 -21.65 3.63
N ASP A 775 19.39 -21.88 2.72
CA ASP A 775 19.74 -23.20 2.20
C ASP A 775 18.57 -23.98 1.55
N GLN A 776 17.48 -23.29 1.21
CA GLN A 776 16.33 -23.89 0.54
C GLN A 776 16.65 -24.13 -0.94
N GLU A 777 16.66 -25.40 -1.35
CA GLU A 777 16.90 -25.85 -2.73
C GLU A 777 15.64 -26.42 -3.42
N VAL A 778 14.52 -26.44 -2.71
CA VAL A 778 13.23 -26.92 -3.21
C VAL A 778 12.14 -25.98 -2.74
N VAL A 779 11.27 -25.57 -3.65
CA VAL A 779 10.05 -24.79 -3.31
C VAL A 779 8.80 -25.61 -3.57
N SER A 780 7.78 -25.35 -2.76
CA SER A 780 6.45 -25.91 -2.91
C SER A 780 5.55 -24.85 -3.54
N ILE A 781 4.98 -25.13 -4.72
CA ILE A 781 4.18 -24.20 -5.50
C ILE A 781 2.73 -24.72 -5.55
N PHE A 782 1.79 -23.92 -5.09
CA PHE A 782 0.37 -24.21 -5.18
C PHE A 782 -0.15 -23.98 -6.60
N ILE A 783 -0.90 -24.94 -7.13
CA ILE A 783 -1.51 -24.90 -8.46
C ILE A 783 -3.01 -24.63 -8.32
N PRO A 784 -3.49 -23.46 -8.74
CA PRO A 784 -4.87 -23.07 -8.47
C PRO A 784 -5.90 -23.67 -9.42
N ASP A 785 -5.50 -24.20 -10.57
CA ASP A 785 -6.44 -24.72 -11.58
C ASP A 785 -5.89 -25.94 -12.34
N ASP A 786 -6.71 -26.49 -13.25
CA ASP A 786 -6.35 -27.65 -14.08
C ASP A 786 -5.68 -27.25 -15.40
N GLU A 787 -5.20 -26.04 -15.57
CA GLU A 787 -4.49 -25.63 -16.78
C GLU A 787 -3.09 -26.26 -16.82
N VAL A 788 -2.46 -26.28 -17.98
CA VAL A 788 -1.08 -26.72 -18.11
C VAL A 788 -0.13 -25.64 -17.61
N TYR A 789 0.96 -26.05 -16.96
CA TYR A 789 2.01 -25.14 -16.50
C TYR A 789 3.34 -25.56 -17.10
N TYR A 790 4.11 -24.56 -17.52
CA TYR A 790 5.44 -24.72 -18.09
C TYR A 790 6.45 -23.92 -17.26
N ASP A 791 7.66 -24.48 -17.09
CA ASP A 791 8.77 -23.70 -16.56
C ASP A 791 9.17 -22.61 -17.56
N TYR A 792 9.39 -21.39 -17.08
CA TYR A 792 9.71 -20.24 -17.92
C TYR A 792 11.06 -20.34 -18.63
N PHE A 793 12.07 -21.00 -17.99
CA PHE A 793 13.45 -21.00 -18.47
C PHE A 793 13.77 -22.18 -19.39
N ASN A 794 13.25 -23.36 -19.08
CA ASN A 794 13.59 -24.59 -19.81
C ASN A 794 12.42 -25.21 -20.58
N TYR A 795 11.19 -24.62 -20.46
CA TYR A 795 9.95 -25.09 -21.08
C TYR A 795 9.52 -26.49 -20.66
N GLU A 796 9.94 -26.92 -19.47
CA GLU A 796 9.46 -28.16 -18.86
C GLU A 796 7.93 -28.08 -18.68
N LYS A 797 7.24 -29.12 -19.13
CA LYS A 797 5.81 -29.29 -18.86
C LYS A 797 5.66 -29.98 -17.52
N LEU A 798 5.02 -29.30 -16.57
CA LEU A 798 4.86 -29.81 -15.22
C LEU A 798 3.63 -30.71 -15.10
N ASP A 799 3.71 -31.73 -14.28
CA ASP A 799 2.57 -32.57 -13.89
C ASP A 799 1.85 -31.85 -12.74
N THR A 800 0.74 -31.21 -13.09
CA THR A 800 -0.01 -30.31 -12.19
C THR A 800 -1.44 -30.74 -12.04
N LYS A 801 -2.02 -30.51 -10.86
CA LYS A 801 -3.42 -30.75 -10.57
C LYS A 801 -3.99 -29.63 -9.68
N LYS A 802 -5.21 -29.21 -10.01
CA LYS A 802 -5.93 -28.16 -9.28
C LYS A 802 -5.99 -28.42 -7.78
N GLY A 803 -5.62 -27.41 -6.98
CA GLY A 803 -5.68 -27.43 -5.51
C GLY A 803 -4.56 -28.23 -4.85
N GLU A 804 -3.55 -28.69 -5.61
CA GLU A 804 -2.41 -29.43 -5.08
C GLU A 804 -1.12 -28.61 -5.17
N TYR A 805 -0.10 -29.04 -4.41
CA TYR A 805 1.22 -28.47 -4.49
C TYR A 805 2.12 -29.34 -5.35
N ILE A 806 2.96 -28.71 -6.15
CA ILE A 806 4.10 -29.33 -6.79
C ILE A 806 5.40 -28.90 -6.11
N THR A 807 6.40 -29.74 -6.17
CA THR A 807 7.75 -29.41 -5.72
C THR A 807 8.64 -29.09 -6.91
N LYS A 808 9.46 -28.03 -6.79
CA LYS A 808 10.43 -27.65 -7.80
C LYS A 808 11.78 -27.40 -7.19
N SER A 809 12.82 -28.06 -7.74
CA SER A 809 14.21 -27.78 -7.37
C SER A 809 14.64 -26.41 -7.88
N VAL A 810 15.32 -25.64 -7.05
CA VAL A 810 15.80 -24.28 -7.32
C VAL A 810 17.21 -24.09 -6.78
N ALA A 811 18.23 -24.35 -7.61
CA ALA A 811 19.59 -24.00 -7.27
C ALA A 811 19.73 -22.48 -7.02
N ILE A 812 20.82 -22.04 -6.39
CA ILE A 812 20.99 -20.62 -5.99
C ILE A 812 20.89 -19.62 -7.16
N ASP A 813 21.22 -20.05 -8.37
CA ASP A 813 21.14 -19.26 -9.61
C ASP A 813 19.81 -19.38 -10.35
N GLN A 814 18.87 -20.20 -9.83
CA GLN A 814 17.56 -20.43 -10.44
C GLN A 814 16.45 -19.66 -9.72
N VAL A 815 15.46 -19.24 -10.50
CA VAL A 815 14.24 -18.58 -10.03
C VAL A 815 13.06 -19.45 -10.40
N ALA A 816 12.16 -19.71 -9.45
CA ALA A 816 10.93 -20.44 -9.73
C ALA A 816 9.90 -19.50 -10.39
N VAL A 817 9.75 -19.63 -11.70
CA VAL A 817 8.75 -18.92 -12.51
C VAL A 817 8.07 -19.93 -13.42
N LEU A 818 6.75 -20.00 -13.30
CA LEU A 818 5.92 -20.86 -14.17
C LEU A 818 5.11 -19.99 -15.12
N MET A 819 4.90 -20.49 -16.33
CA MET A 819 3.98 -19.96 -17.32
C MET A 819 2.71 -20.81 -17.31
N ARG A 820 1.61 -20.22 -16.89
CA ARG A 820 0.28 -20.85 -17.02
C ARG A 820 -0.13 -20.90 -18.50
N GLY A 821 -0.65 -22.00 -18.95
CA GLY A 821 -1.18 -22.15 -20.30
C GLY A 821 -2.32 -21.18 -20.59
N GLY A 822 -2.56 -20.93 -21.88
CA GLY A 822 -3.60 -19.99 -22.33
C GLY A 822 -3.20 -18.52 -22.30
N HIS A 823 -1.90 -18.19 -22.13
CA HIS A 823 -1.43 -16.81 -22.04
C HIS A 823 -0.40 -16.46 -23.13
N ILE A 824 -0.45 -15.18 -23.54
CA ILE A 824 0.55 -14.55 -24.41
C ILE A 824 1.08 -13.33 -23.66
N PHE A 825 2.39 -13.26 -23.45
CA PHE A 825 2.99 -12.09 -22.84
C PHE A 825 4.16 -11.55 -23.63
N PRO A 826 4.28 -10.22 -23.74
CA PRO A 826 5.37 -9.57 -24.44
C PRO A 826 6.61 -9.46 -23.58
N ARG A 827 7.79 -9.59 -24.19
CA ARG A 827 9.07 -9.31 -23.56
C ARG A 827 10.05 -8.67 -24.55
N ARG A 828 11.18 -8.15 -24.04
CA ARG A 828 12.31 -7.68 -24.86
C ARG A 828 13.54 -8.50 -24.52
N ASP A 829 14.06 -9.26 -25.49
CA ASP A 829 15.17 -10.21 -25.29
C ASP A 829 16.55 -9.52 -25.15
N ARG A 830 16.61 -8.21 -25.32
CA ARG A 830 17.83 -7.41 -25.24
C ARG A 830 17.76 -6.39 -24.10
N PRO A 831 18.03 -6.77 -22.84
CA PRO A 831 18.13 -5.78 -21.76
C PRO A 831 19.31 -4.85 -22.03
N ARG A 832 19.04 -3.54 -22.03
CA ARG A 832 20.06 -2.49 -22.22
C ARG A 832 20.45 -1.91 -20.86
N ARG A 833 21.24 -0.83 -20.85
CA ARG A 833 21.73 -0.15 -19.64
C ARG A 833 20.60 0.46 -18.81
N SER A 834 19.53 0.93 -19.47
CA SER A 834 18.34 1.55 -18.87
C SER A 834 17.11 1.30 -19.73
N THR A 835 15.93 1.50 -19.18
CA THR A 835 14.63 1.39 -19.87
C THR A 835 14.53 2.37 -21.04
N GLN A 836 15.00 3.60 -20.86
CA GLN A 836 14.98 4.63 -21.92
C GLN A 836 15.69 4.15 -23.21
N LEU A 837 16.78 3.40 -23.09
CA LEU A 837 17.52 2.86 -24.25
C LEU A 837 16.81 1.66 -24.90
N MET A 838 15.84 1.02 -24.20
CA MET A 838 15.05 -0.11 -24.72
C MET A 838 13.76 0.35 -25.44
N ARG A 839 13.41 1.61 -25.36
CA ARG A 839 12.10 2.17 -25.78
C ARG A 839 11.70 1.80 -27.20
N PHE A 840 12.64 1.69 -28.13
CA PHE A 840 12.41 1.35 -29.55
C PHE A 840 12.99 -0.02 -29.95
N ASP A 841 13.31 -0.90 -28.99
CA ASP A 841 13.70 -2.27 -29.29
C ASP A 841 12.46 -3.11 -29.65
N ASP A 842 12.65 -4.06 -30.55
CA ASP A 842 11.61 -4.98 -31.00
C ASP A 842 11.12 -5.92 -29.88
N TYR A 843 9.94 -6.43 -30.06
CA TYR A 843 9.27 -7.31 -29.10
C TYR A 843 9.40 -8.78 -29.47
N THR A 844 9.48 -9.61 -28.44
CA THR A 844 9.25 -11.05 -28.50
C THR A 844 7.93 -11.35 -27.82
N LEU A 845 7.05 -12.09 -28.50
CA LEU A 845 5.84 -12.64 -27.87
C LEU A 845 6.13 -14.07 -27.39
N VAL A 846 5.81 -14.37 -26.14
CA VAL A 846 5.87 -15.72 -25.58
C VAL A 846 4.44 -16.23 -25.43
N ILE A 847 4.17 -17.37 -26.03
CA ILE A 847 2.87 -18.03 -26.03
C ILE A 847 3.00 -19.33 -25.21
N SER A 848 2.37 -19.40 -24.08
CA SER A 848 2.14 -20.64 -23.35
C SER A 848 0.79 -21.22 -23.79
N VAL A 849 0.84 -22.25 -24.62
CA VAL A 849 -0.38 -22.83 -25.21
C VAL A 849 -1.21 -23.51 -24.12
N GLY A 850 -2.47 -23.16 -24.06
CA GLY A 850 -3.41 -23.71 -23.10
C GLY A 850 -3.86 -25.12 -23.45
N LYS A 851 -4.55 -25.76 -22.53
CA LYS A 851 -5.10 -27.13 -22.65
C LYS A 851 -5.97 -27.31 -23.89
N ASN A 852 -6.66 -26.26 -24.31
CA ASN A 852 -7.53 -26.23 -25.47
C ASN A 852 -6.81 -25.82 -26.77
N GLY A 853 -5.50 -25.57 -26.74
CA GLY A 853 -4.73 -25.13 -27.91
C GLY A 853 -4.88 -23.62 -28.19
N ASP A 854 -5.34 -22.83 -27.25
CA ASP A 854 -5.54 -21.38 -27.34
C ASP A 854 -4.61 -20.62 -26.41
N ALA A 855 -4.50 -19.28 -26.64
CA ALA A 855 -3.85 -18.35 -25.72
C ALA A 855 -4.29 -16.92 -26.04
N GLU A 856 -4.35 -16.06 -25.02
CA GLU A 856 -4.63 -14.63 -25.15
C GLU A 856 -3.63 -13.81 -24.35
N GLY A 857 -3.42 -12.54 -24.77
CA GLY A 857 -2.57 -11.61 -24.03
C GLY A 857 -2.66 -10.19 -24.57
N GLU A 858 -1.97 -9.29 -23.91
CA GLU A 858 -2.06 -7.86 -24.17
C GLU A 858 -0.69 -7.19 -24.09
N LEU A 859 -0.57 -6.06 -24.77
CA LEU A 859 0.57 -5.14 -24.66
C LEU A 859 0.06 -3.71 -24.71
N TYR A 860 0.38 -2.97 -23.67
CA TYR A 860 0.25 -1.51 -23.65
C TYR A 860 1.63 -0.84 -23.70
N VAL A 861 1.75 0.20 -24.48
CA VAL A 861 2.96 1.03 -24.56
C VAL A 861 2.61 2.46 -24.96
N ASP A 862 3.23 3.44 -24.32
CA ASP A 862 3.19 4.86 -24.61
C ASP A 862 4.62 5.44 -24.67
N ASP A 863 4.79 6.75 -24.58
CA ASP A 863 6.13 7.36 -24.61
C ASP A 863 6.94 7.14 -23.31
N GLY A 864 6.34 6.55 -22.27
CA GLY A 864 6.96 6.26 -20.99
C GLY A 864 7.36 7.49 -20.16
N ASP A 865 6.80 8.68 -20.43
CA ASP A 865 7.31 9.93 -19.88
C ASP A 865 6.23 11.00 -19.66
N SER A 866 5.39 11.28 -20.68
CA SER A 866 4.43 12.39 -20.67
C SER A 866 3.00 11.95 -20.39
N PHE A 867 2.08 12.92 -20.30
CA PHE A 867 0.63 12.68 -20.23
C PHE A 867 -0.03 12.60 -21.63
N GLU A 868 0.74 12.49 -22.72
CA GLU A 868 0.19 12.40 -24.08
C GLU A 868 -0.66 11.12 -24.28
N PHE A 869 -0.47 10.10 -23.45
CA PHE A 869 -1.32 8.90 -23.47
C PHE A 869 -2.80 9.23 -23.20
N GLU A 870 -3.13 10.21 -22.37
CA GLU A 870 -4.51 10.68 -22.13
C GLU A 870 -5.15 11.27 -23.40
N LYS A 871 -4.33 11.67 -24.37
CA LYS A 871 -4.76 12.16 -25.68
C LYS A 871 -4.73 11.07 -26.76
N GLY A 872 -4.62 9.79 -26.36
CA GLY A 872 -4.61 8.64 -27.26
C GLY A 872 -3.25 8.35 -27.91
N GLN A 873 -2.14 8.98 -27.44
CA GLN A 873 -0.80 8.72 -27.96
C GLN A 873 -0.21 7.46 -27.32
N TYR A 874 -0.82 6.31 -27.56
CA TYR A 874 -0.39 5.00 -27.08
C TYR A 874 -0.76 3.90 -28.07
N ILE A 875 -0.13 2.74 -27.91
CA ILE A 875 -0.43 1.49 -28.60
C ILE A 875 -0.96 0.52 -27.55
N TYR A 876 -2.15 -0.04 -27.77
CA TYR A 876 -2.72 -1.08 -26.91
C TYR A 876 -3.19 -2.24 -27.80
N ARG A 877 -2.50 -3.39 -27.67
CA ARG A 877 -2.73 -4.56 -28.53
C ARG A 877 -3.31 -5.71 -27.74
N LYS A 878 -4.24 -6.43 -28.38
CA LYS A 878 -4.70 -7.75 -27.94
C LYS A 878 -4.16 -8.80 -28.90
N PHE A 879 -3.51 -9.81 -28.34
CA PHE A 879 -3.02 -10.99 -29.04
C PHE A 879 -3.93 -12.18 -28.75
N LYS A 880 -4.22 -12.98 -29.76
CA LYS A 880 -5.04 -14.19 -29.61
C LYS A 880 -4.54 -15.31 -30.52
N LEU A 881 -4.24 -16.45 -29.94
CA LEU A 881 -4.09 -17.72 -30.63
C LEU A 881 -5.42 -18.48 -30.54
N SER A 882 -6.01 -18.84 -31.70
CA SER A 882 -7.22 -19.63 -31.78
C SER A 882 -7.05 -20.67 -32.90
N GLY A 883 -7.02 -21.94 -32.52
CA GLY A 883 -6.64 -23.02 -33.43
C GLY A 883 -5.23 -22.81 -34.00
N SER A 884 -5.09 -22.68 -35.31
CA SER A 884 -3.79 -22.40 -35.95
C SER A 884 -3.55 -20.92 -36.30
N THR A 885 -4.43 -20.01 -35.89
CA THR A 885 -4.30 -18.59 -36.26
C THR A 885 -3.93 -17.74 -35.05
N LEU A 886 -2.80 -17.05 -35.15
CA LEU A 886 -2.39 -16.02 -34.19
C LEU A 886 -2.70 -14.65 -34.78
N THR A 887 -3.39 -13.81 -34.02
CA THR A 887 -3.78 -12.46 -34.43
C THR A 887 -3.30 -11.41 -33.44
N SER A 888 -3.06 -10.20 -33.96
CA SER A 888 -2.90 -8.98 -33.18
C SER A 888 -3.87 -7.93 -33.72
N VAL A 889 -4.68 -7.37 -32.80
CA VAL A 889 -5.64 -6.33 -33.11
C VAL A 889 -5.53 -5.19 -32.09
N ASP A 890 -6.01 -3.98 -32.46
CA ASP A 890 -6.16 -2.92 -31.45
C ASP A 890 -7.12 -3.40 -30.36
N ALA A 891 -6.71 -3.33 -29.10
CA ALA A 891 -7.48 -3.89 -27.97
C ALA A 891 -8.80 -3.14 -27.69
N GLU A 892 -8.91 -1.89 -28.14
CA GLU A 892 -10.10 -1.03 -28.01
C GLU A 892 -10.87 -0.88 -29.32
N GLY A 893 -10.41 -1.52 -30.39
CA GLY A 893 -11.02 -1.42 -31.71
C GLY A 893 -10.89 -0.01 -32.33
N ARG A 894 -9.87 0.76 -31.93
CA ARG A 894 -9.64 2.12 -32.44
C ARG A 894 -9.24 2.05 -33.91
N ASP A 895 -9.80 2.92 -34.74
CA ASP A 895 -9.25 3.17 -36.08
C ASP A 895 -7.90 3.91 -35.94
N ALA A 896 -6.83 3.33 -36.44
CA ALA A 896 -5.50 3.95 -36.48
C ALA A 896 -5.48 5.36 -37.11
N LYS A 897 -6.52 5.71 -37.89
CA LYS A 897 -6.69 7.02 -38.52
C LYS A 897 -7.36 8.04 -37.61
N SER A 898 -8.00 7.61 -36.50
CA SER A 898 -8.74 8.48 -35.61
C SER A 898 -7.85 9.39 -34.76
N VAL A 899 -6.59 9.00 -34.51
CA VAL A 899 -5.60 9.75 -33.73
C VAL A 899 -4.53 10.32 -34.65
N LYS A 900 -4.36 11.66 -34.63
CA LYS A 900 -3.21 12.28 -35.33
C LYS A 900 -1.91 11.90 -34.64
N PRO A 901 -1.02 11.13 -35.26
CA PRO A 901 0.17 10.62 -34.60
C PRO A 901 1.15 11.73 -34.24
N GLY A 902 1.54 11.81 -32.98
CA GLY A 902 2.64 12.59 -32.45
C GLY A 902 4.01 12.00 -32.89
N ASN A 903 5.08 12.61 -32.44
CA ASN A 903 6.43 12.17 -32.82
C ASN A 903 6.76 10.75 -32.36
N TRP A 904 6.31 10.38 -31.15
CA TRP A 904 6.52 9.04 -30.60
C TRP A 904 5.79 7.96 -31.41
N LEU A 905 4.49 8.10 -31.70
CA LEU A 905 3.75 7.16 -32.54
C LEU A 905 4.33 7.03 -33.97
N LYS A 906 4.92 8.10 -34.47
CA LYS A 906 5.63 8.04 -35.76
C LYS A 906 6.90 7.18 -35.68
N ALA A 907 7.67 7.31 -34.60
CA ALA A 907 8.86 6.50 -34.35
C ALA A 907 8.53 5.03 -34.11
N MET A 908 7.42 4.74 -33.44
CA MET A 908 6.95 3.37 -33.20
C MET A 908 6.56 2.58 -34.46
N LYS A 909 6.46 3.23 -35.64
CA LYS A 909 6.26 2.54 -36.91
C LYS A 909 7.45 1.66 -37.32
N GLU A 910 8.62 1.90 -36.74
CA GLU A 910 9.84 1.13 -36.99
C GLU A 910 10.12 0.12 -35.85
N VAL A 911 9.12 -0.18 -35.01
CA VAL A 911 9.20 -1.18 -33.96
C VAL A 911 8.29 -2.36 -34.30
N TYR A 912 8.82 -3.56 -34.19
CA TYR A 912 8.20 -4.78 -34.66
C TYR A 912 8.04 -5.83 -33.56
N VAL A 913 7.11 -6.78 -33.78
CA VAL A 913 7.23 -8.12 -33.25
C VAL A 913 8.20 -8.85 -34.15
N ASP A 914 9.41 -9.11 -33.64
CA ASP A 914 10.47 -9.76 -34.45
C ASP A 914 10.52 -11.28 -34.22
N LYS A 915 10.11 -11.72 -33.03
CA LYS A 915 10.18 -13.12 -32.61
C LYS A 915 8.92 -13.56 -31.87
N ILE A 916 8.51 -14.78 -32.12
CA ILE A 916 7.45 -15.46 -31.35
C ILE A 916 8.02 -16.77 -30.83
N VAL A 917 7.78 -17.06 -29.57
CA VAL A 917 8.12 -18.31 -28.89
C VAL A 917 6.81 -19.01 -28.55
N ILE A 918 6.61 -20.23 -29.03
CA ILE A 918 5.40 -21.02 -28.78
C ILE A 918 5.80 -22.22 -27.94
N VAL A 919 5.37 -22.25 -26.69
CA VAL A 919 5.62 -23.35 -25.73
C VAL A 919 4.36 -24.18 -25.62
N GLY A 920 4.47 -25.51 -25.73
CA GLY A 920 3.34 -26.43 -25.87
C GLY A 920 2.86 -26.55 -27.32
N ALA A 921 3.76 -26.33 -28.28
CA ALA A 921 3.44 -26.51 -29.69
C ALA A 921 2.87 -27.92 -29.99
N PRO A 922 1.92 -28.07 -30.95
CA PRO A 922 1.31 -29.37 -31.25
C PRO A 922 2.36 -30.44 -31.60
N ALA A 923 2.15 -31.65 -31.09
CA ALA A 923 3.03 -32.78 -31.39
C ALA A 923 3.08 -33.07 -32.88
N GLY A 924 4.28 -33.22 -33.45
CA GLY A 924 4.44 -33.51 -34.87
C GLY A 924 4.25 -32.30 -35.79
N TRP A 925 4.19 -31.11 -35.27
CA TRP A 925 4.11 -29.86 -36.05
C TRP A 925 5.36 -29.71 -36.94
N ASN A 926 5.20 -29.95 -38.22
CA ASN A 926 6.30 -30.00 -39.18
C ASN A 926 6.33 -28.78 -40.13
N VAL A 927 5.89 -27.65 -39.60
CA VAL A 927 5.86 -26.40 -40.36
C VAL A 927 7.27 -25.77 -40.36
N LYS A 928 7.81 -25.49 -41.53
CA LYS A 928 9.13 -24.87 -41.74
C LYS A 928 9.05 -23.34 -41.92
N GLU A 929 7.92 -22.91 -42.43
CA GLU A 929 7.63 -21.49 -42.70
C GLU A 929 6.15 -21.22 -42.43
N VAL A 930 5.84 -20.01 -42.01
CA VAL A 930 4.49 -19.51 -41.80
C VAL A 930 4.31 -18.18 -42.51
N ASN A 931 3.07 -17.91 -42.95
CA ASN A 931 2.74 -16.65 -43.61
C ASN A 931 2.26 -15.62 -42.59
N VAL A 932 2.84 -14.43 -42.63
CA VAL A 932 2.44 -13.23 -41.93
C VAL A 932 1.62 -12.34 -42.83
N GLU A 933 0.44 -11.93 -42.43
CA GLU A 933 -0.40 -10.97 -43.14
C GLU A 933 -0.53 -9.69 -42.33
N SER A 934 -0.18 -8.56 -42.91
CA SER A 934 -0.35 -7.25 -42.28
C SER A 934 -0.42 -6.14 -43.34
N GLU A 935 -1.24 -5.13 -43.12
CA GLU A 935 -1.38 -3.94 -43.96
C GLU A 935 -1.55 -4.27 -45.49
N GLY A 936 -2.28 -5.36 -45.78
CA GLY A 936 -2.53 -5.83 -47.14
C GLY A 936 -1.34 -6.51 -47.83
N LYS A 937 -0.29 -6.86 -47.08
CA LYS A 937 0.89 -7.60 -47.57
C LYS A 937 0.97 -8.96 -46.90
N THR A 938 1.53 -9.94 -47.63
CA THR A 938 1.81 -11.27 -47.11
C THR A 938 3.28 -11.61 -47.35
N TRP A 939 3.94 -12.19 -46.38
CA TRP A 939 5.32 -12.67 -46.50
C TRP A 939 5.53 -13.93 -45.66
N SER A 940 6.47 -14.77 -46.05
CA SER A 940 6.81 -16.01 -45.39
C SER A 940 7.97 -15.79 -44.40
N VAL A 941 7.91 -16.42 -43.23
CA VAL A 941 8.95 -16.39 -42.20
C VAL A 941 9.29 -17.79 -41.70
N PRO A 942 10.56 -18.05 -41.32
CA PRO A 942 11.02 -19.37 -40.96
C PRO A 942 10.54 -19.76 -39.57
N VAL A 943 10.28 -21.07 -39.40
CA VAL A 943 9.94 -21.72 -38.10
C VAL A 943 11.03 -22.73 -37.75
N GLN A 944 11.49 -22.66 -36.49
CA GLN A 944 12.35 -23.65 -35.88
C GLN A 944 11.53 -24.42 -34.85
N TYR A 945 11.17 -25.65 -35.17
CA TYR A 945 10.41 -26.53 -34.28
C TYR A 945 11.34 -27.48 -33.55
N HIS A 946 11.08 -27.64 -32.26
CA HIS A 946 11.73 -28.56 -31.34
C HIS A 946 10.67 -29.52 -30.78
N ALA A 947 10.82 -30.81 -31.07
CA ALA A 947 9.91 -31.83 -30.59
C ALA A 947 9.98 -31.93 -29.05
N ALA A 948 8.90 -32.47 -28.45
CA ALA A 948 8.92 -32.77 -27.03
C ALA A 948 10.01 -33.81 -26.73
N GLU A 949 10.73 -33.56 -25.64
CA GLU A 949 11.72 -34.47 -25.07
C GLU A 949 11.26 -34.86 -23.67
N GLU A 950 11.92 -35.83 -23.02
CA GLU A 950 11.60 -36.22 -21.66
C GLU A 950 11.67 -34.99 -20.73
N GLY A 951 10.55 -34.65 -20.08
CA GLY A 951 10.41 -33.47 -19.19
C GLY A 951 10.24 -32.12 -19.89
N ARG A 952 10.43 -31.99 -21.21
CA ARG A 952 10.29 -30.72 -21.94
C ARG A 952 9.11 -30.76 -22.93
N ALA A 953 8.29 -29.73 -22.91
CA ALA A 953 7.24 -29.53 -23.90
C ALA A 953 7.83 -29.29 -25.29
N ALA A 954 7.09 -29.67 -26.36
CA ALA A 954 7.41 -29.20 -27.70
C ALA A 954 7.33 -27.68 -27.76
N TYR A 955 8.26 -27.04 -28.45
CA TYR A 955 8.26 -25.58 -28.60
C TYR A 955 8.75 -25.17 -29.98
N ALA A 956 8.39 -23.94 -30.36
CA ALA A 956 8.81 -23.41 -31.64
C ALA A 956 9.23 -21.95 -31.55
N PHE A 957 10.18 -21.58 -32.39
CA PHE A 957 10.59 -20.21 -32.65
C PHE A 957 10.16 -19.77 -34.04
N VAL A 958 9.36 -18.70 -34.14
CA VAL A 958 9.09 -17.99 -35.37
C VAL A 958 9.94 -16.72 -35.35
N GLY A 959 10.93 -16.66 -36.21
CA GLY A 959 11.87 -15.54 -36.27
C GLY A 959 11.64 -14.63 -37.44
N ARG A 960 12.13 -13.39 -37.34
CA ARG A 960 12.03 -12.37 -38.41
C ARG A 960 10.58 -12.08 -38.81
N VAL A 961 9.68 -12.11 -37.82
CA VAL A 961 8.24 -11.88 -38.04
C VAL A 961 8.00 -10.53 -38.69
N ALA A 962 8.76 -9.50 -38.29
CA ALA A 962 8.76 -8.16 -38.85
C ALA A 962 7.35 -7.54 -38.98
N ALA A 963 6.40 -7.97 -38.13
CA ALA A 963 5.08 -7.36 -38.03
C ALA A 963 5.12 -6.12 -37.15
N ARG A 964 4.65 -4.97 -37.64
CA ARG A 964 4.66 -3.73 -36.87
C ARG A 964 3.83 -3.86 -35.59
N ILE A 965 4.39 -3.42 -34.48
CA ILE A 965 3.70 -3.55 -33.18
C ILE A 965 2.39 -2.76 -33.15
N GLY A 966 2.29 -1.66 -33.84
CA GLY A 966 1.10 -0.81 -33.88
C GLY A 966 0.08 -1.17 -34.98
N ALA A 967 0.33 -2.19 -35.82
CA ALA A 967 -0.55 -2.60 -36.88
C ALA A 967 -1.34 -3.88 -36.53
N ASP A 968 -2.47 -4.08 -37.20
CA ASP A 968 -3.17 -5.37 -37.19
C ASP A 968 -2.42 -6.36 -38.11
N TRP A 969 -2.26 -7.57 -37.61
CA TRP A 969 -1.64 -8.66 -38.34
C TRP A 969 -2.17 -10.02 -37.95
N SER A 970 -2.01 -10.99 -38.84
CA SER A 970 -2.31 -12.40 -38.57
C SER A 970 -1.19 -13.31 -39.06
N ILE A 971 -1.05 -14.45 -38.40
CA ILE A 971 -0.12 -15.51 -38.75
C ILE A 971 -0.88 -16.82 -38.76
N ASN A 972 -0.87 -17.52 -39.89
CA ASN A 972 -1.36 -18.89 -39.97
C ASN A 972 -0.22 -19.85 -39.61
N LEU A 973 -0.37 -20.56 -38.54
CA LEU A 973 0.59 -21.52 -37.98
C LEU A 973 0.38 -22.98 -38.56
N SER A 974 -0.55 -23.17 -39.49
CA SER A 974 -0.80 -24.49 -40.13
C SER A 974 -0.02 -24.67 -41.40
#